data_4c1b8ac8343197a7e3dc40f731e4c6d4
#
_entry.id   4c1b8ac8343197a7e3dc40f731e4c6d4
#
_cell.length_a   1.000
_cell.length_b   1.000
_cell.length_c   1.000
_cell.angle_alpha   90.00
_cell.angle_beta   90.00
_cell.angle_gamma   90.00
#
_symmetry.space_group_name_H-M   'P 1'
#
loop_
_entity.id
_entity.type
_entity.pdbx_description
1 polymer ?
#
loop_
_entity_poly.entity_id
_entity_poly.type
_entity_poly.pdbx_seq_one_letter_code
_entity_poly.pdbx_strand_id
1 'polypeptide(L)'
;MQKAFLDAQAFQCGFCTAGMIMTSASFDNEDKLDLAFRLKGNLCRCTGYRAINDALKGTVSVEEDRAGAVCGASLQSPLAESIVTGTARYTMDVAVEGLLHLKVVRSPHAHALVKMIRKDKALAVPGVCGVYSWEDVPRRLYTTATHDDFHVDPDDTCLLDNVVRFVGQRVVAVVAESEGTAEEACRLVEIDYEVLPAVFDPEEAMKDGAPVIHTGLRAESRIEDAEHNVFLRIANEVGNVDEGFAEADAISEGTYYSTKVQHAHLETHGSIVWQGDDGRYHVRTSTQTPHLTKNKLAYLFGLFPHQIHVFSERVGGGFGAKQEVLTEDLCLFAAIQTCRPVKWEFTRAEEFSASVSRHPMKVTIKLGARKDGTLTAMEIRTVSDTGAYGNHGGEVLAASLGSSMSTYRCPNKKGEGFAVYTNTPPSGAFRGYGASQSSFAIESALDELAGQLQIDPFAIRRKNIIQAHDSVESIWPYPHDGVIGSYGFDQCLDLVEDALSSGRGELNPVGGEWREGRGIAAHAQDCIPPTEHRSEAHIGLLADGTYHLAVGSAEFGNGIINAQRQVAAAVLNTRAGQVTMDFADTDRTPYDTGTFASTGTSVATRAVQNAAEALRDNLLDMAADLMGVSAAACILESDQVKCGDQSLLLSDLFAGTLARGKLNVARKAYGTPRSTAFLVHGFRVAVHGVTGEIRILQSVQAYDAGTVLNPMQARGQLEGGIAQGIGICLFERMVFDEKGVLTNPNFRNYLIPAFVDIPRSEIYFAKTHDAFGPMGAKPVGEAPIIPIAGALGNAVADATGVRLTSLPFSADRIYAEIASAG
;
A
#
# COMPACT_ATOMS: atom_id res chain seq x y z
N MET A 1 26.77 -6.11 -15.14
CA MET A 1 25.84 -5.97 -14.00
C MET A 1 24.46 -5.48 -14.44
N GLN A 2 24.31 -4.36 -15.15
CA GLN A 2 23.02 -3.86 -15.65
C GLN A 2 22.19 -4.95 -16.38
N LYS A 3 22.83 -5.68 -17.34
CA LYS A 3 22.16 -6.79 -18.03
C LYS A 3 21.63 -7.87 -17.07
N ALA A 4 22.40 -8.25 -16.06
CA ALA A 4 21.96 -9.25 -15.07
C ALA A 4 20.72 -8.78 -14.29
N PHE A 5 20.65 -7.48 -13.95
CA PHE A 5 19.48 -6.90 -13.31
C PHE A 5 18.28 -6.83 -14.26
N LEU A 6 18.48 -6.59 -15.56
CA LEU A 6 17.43 -6.66 -16.58
C LEU A 6 16.90 -8.09 -16.70
N ASP A 7 17.78 -9.08 -16.89
CA ASP A 7 17.43 -10.48 -17.14
C ASP A 7 16.66 -11.11 -15.97
N ALA A 8 16.94 -10.70 -14.73
CA ALA A 8 16.23 -11.15 -13.53
C ALA A 8 15.10 -10.21 -13.10
N GLN A 9 14.93 -9.05 -13.73
CA GLN A 9 14.10 -7.93 -13.26
C GLN A 9 14.32 -7.66 -11.76
N ALA A 10 15.58 -7.42 -11.39
CA ALA A 10 16.04 -7.29 -10.00
C ALA A 10 15.71 -5.91 -9.39
N PHE A 11 14.52 -5.41 -9.68
CA PHE A 11 13.99 -4.13 -9.20
C PHE A 11 12.45 -4.14 -9.26
N GLN A 12 11.84 -3.23 -8.49
CA GLN A 12 10.43 -2.89 -8.60
C GLN A 12 10.29 -1.37 -8.80
N CYS A 13 10.24 -0.53 -7.75
CA CYS A 13 10.23 0.92 -7.94
C CYS A 13 11.51 1.45 -8.59
N GLY A 14 12.65 0.79 -8.42
CA GLY A 14 13.93 1.13 -9.05
C GLY A 14 14.78 2.13 -8.28
N PHE A 15 14.25 2.79 -7.24
CA PHE A 15 14.94 3.87 -6.54
C PHE A 15 16.27 3.44 -5.89
N CYS A 16 16.34 2.20 -5.35
CA CYS A 16 17.58 1.64 -4.79
C CYS A 16 18.53 1.02 -5.85
N THR A 17 18.06 0.84 -7.10
CA THR A 17 18.72 -0.02 -8.08
C THR A 17 20.09 0.49 -8.49
N ALA A 18 20.27 1.80 -8.64
CA ALA A 18 21.58 2.39 -8.94
C ALA A 18 22.62 2.03 -7.87
N GLY A 19 22.28 2.18 -6.58
CA GLY A 19 23.15 1.80 -5.46
C GLY A 19 23.43 0.30 -5.42
N MET A 20 22.41 -0.55 -5.65
CA MET A 20 22.56 -2.00 -5.72
C MET A 20 23.52 -2.42 -6.86
N ILE A 21 23.35 -1.86 -8.06
CA ILE A 21 24.21 -2.14 -9.21
C ILE A 21 25.65 -1.71 -8.95
N MET A 22 25.87 -0.50 -8.42
CA MET A 22 27.22 0.04 -8.16
C MET A 22 27.96 -0.79 -7.11
N THR A 23 27.29 -1.12 -6.00
CA THR A 23 27.87 -2.00 -4.96
C THR A 23 28.18 -3.37 -5.54
N SER A 24 27.24 -3.98 -6.25
CA SER A 24 27.42 -5.32 -6.81
C SER A 24 28.47 -5.37 -7.91
N ALA A 25 28.69 -4.28 -8.64
CA ALA A 25 29.73 -4.19 -9.68
C ALA A 25 31.16 -4.18 -9.11
N SER A 26 31.33 -3.80 -7.83
CA SER A 26 32.61 -3.84 -7.14
C SER A 26 32.99 -5.22 -6.57
N PHE A 27 32.07 -6.20 -6.60
CA PHE A 27 32.30 -7.51 -6.00
C PHE A 27 33.25 -8.37 -6.83
N ASP A 28 34.21 -8.97 -6.16
CA ASP A 28 35.03 -10.05 -6.69
C ASP A 28 34.35 -11.44 -6.52
N ASN A 29 35.07 -12.52 -6.76
CA ASN A 29 34.54 -13.87 -6.64
C ASN A 29 34.34 -14.31 -5.17
N GLU A 30 35.12 -13.78 -4.24
CA GLU A 30 34.99 -14.06 -2.82
C GLU A 30 33.79 -13.34 -2.22
N ASP A 31 33.58 -12.07 -2.59
CA ASP A 31 32.42 -11.29 -2.19
C ASP A 31 31.09 -11.97 -2.57
N LYS A 32 31.04 -12.61 -3.75
CA LYS A 32 29.86 -13.32 -4.24
C LYS A 32 29.50 -14.58 -3.47
N LEU A 33 30.40 -15.09 -2.62
CA LEU A 33 30.12 -16.25 -1.77
C LEU A 33 29.25 -15.88 -0.55
N ASP A 34 29.28 -14.58 -0.15
CA ASP A 34 28.49 -14.08 0.98
C ASP A 34 27.76 -12.77 0.62
N LEU A 35 26.82 -12.87 -0.32
CA LEU A 35 26.04 -11.74 -0.79
C LEU A 35 25.19 -11.10 0.32
N ALA A 36 24.72 -11.90 1.27
CA ALA A 36 23.90 -11.42 2.38
C ALA A 36 24.69 -10.42 3.24
N PHE A 37 25.93 -10.73 3.58
CA PHE A 37 26.78 -9.81 4.34
C PHE A 37 27.22 -8.60 3.50
N ARG A 38 27.58 -8.81 2.23
CA ARG A 38 28.12 -7.74 1.36
C ARG A 38 27.06 -6.69 1.01
N LEU A 39 25.80 -7.10 0.87
CA LEU A 39 24.65 -6.20 0.57
C LEU A 39 23.88 -5.72 1.80
N LYS A 40 24.30 -6.06 3.02
CA LYS A 40 23.57 -5.67 4.25
C LYS A 40 23.34 -4.16 4.42
N GLY A 41 24.19 -3.32 3.81
CA GLY A 41 24.05 -1.86 3.82
C GLY A 41 23.22 -1.29 2.67
N ASN A 42 22.83 -2.11 1.71
CA ASN A 42 22.03 -1.71 0.57
C ASN A 42 20.56 -2.06 0.80
N LEU A 43 19.79 -1.09 1.29
CA LEU A 43 18.39 -1.31 1.67
C LEU A 43 17.45 -1.24 0.46
N CYS A 44 16.46 -2.14 0.46
CA CYS A 44 15.34 -2.15 -0.48
C CYS A 44 14.06 -2.48 0.26
N ARG A 45 12.99 -1.69 0.04
CA ARG A 45 11.68 -1.92 0.68
C ARG A 45 10.74 -2.75 -0.18
N CYS A 46 11.01 -2.84 -1.50
CA CYS A 46 10.06 -3.40 -2.47
C CYS A 46 10.27 -4.88 -2.76
N THR A 47 11.54 -5.35 -2.90
CA THR A 47 11.86 -6.59 -3.64
C THR A 47 11.93 -7.83 -2.79
N GLY A 48 12.06 -7.72 -1.47
CA GLY A 48 12.41 -8.88 -0.63
C GLY A 48 13.75 -9.52 -1.03
N TYR A 49 14.58 -8.81 -1.77
CA TYR A 49 15.96 -9.13 -2.17
C TYR A 49 16.16 -10.37 -3.07
N ARG A 50 15.21 -11.31 -3.19
CA ARG A 50 15.39 -12.53 -3.99
C ARG A 50 15.76 -12.24 -5.44
N ALA A 51 15.06 -11.34 -6.13
CA ALA A 51 15.37 -11.03 -7.54
C ALA A 51 16.78 -10.42 -7.71
N ILE A 52 17.26 -9.66 -6.72
CA ILE A 52 18.63 -9.13 -6.68
C ILE A 52 19.63 -10.27 -6.52
N ASN A 53 19.37 -11.22 -5.61
CA ASN A 53 20.19 -12.42 -5.44
C ASN A 53 20.25 -13.25 -6.73
N ASP A 54 19.09 -13.45 -7.37
CA ASP A 54 18.98 -14.20 -8.63
C ASP A 54 19.78 -13.53 -9.76
N ALA A 55 19.73 -12.19 -9.88
CA ALA A 55 20.54 -11.42 -10.83
C ALA A 55 22.04 -11.66 -10.62
N LEU A 56 22.51 -11.61 -9.36
CA LEU A 56 23.93 -11.82 -9.03
C LEU A 56 24.40 -13.26 -9.25
N LYS A 57 23.47 -14.22 -9.25
CA LYS A 57 23.70 -15.62 -9.60
C LYS A 57 23.52 -15.94 -11.09
N GLY A 58 23.17 -14.94 -11.91
CA GLY A 58 22.99 -15.08 -13.35
C GLY A 58 21.70 -15.78 -13.77
N THR A 59 20.67 -15.75 -12.91
CA THR A 59 19.35 -16.28 -13.24
C THR A 59 18.63 -15.36 -14.24
N VAL A 60 18.03 -15.93 -15.28
CA VAL A 60 17.16 -15.23 -16.23
C VAL A 60 15.70 -15.54 -15.89
N SER A 61 14.92 -14.52 -15.56
CA SER A 61 13.50 -14.65 -15.19
C SER A 61 12.55 -14.04 -16.24
N VAL A 62 13.09 -13.20 -17.12
CA VAL A 62 12.33 -12.54 -18.18
C VAL A 62 12.13 -13.50 -19.36
N GLU A 63 10.88 -13.58 -19.84
CA GLU A 63 10.48 -14.37 -21.01
C GLU A 63 10.33 -13.49 -22.25
N GLU A 64 10.31 -14.14 -23.41
CA GLU A 64 10.14 -13.46 -24.69
C GLU A 64 8.70 -12.99 -24.89
N ASP A 65 8.54 -11.74 -25.35
CA ASP A 65 7.24 -11.16 -25.69
C ASP A 65 6.71 -11.72 -27.02
N ARG A 66 5.69 -12.57 -26.93
CA ARG A 66 5.08 -13.27 -28.07
C ARG A 66 3.59 -13.00 -28.14
N ALA A 67 3.10 -12.62 -29.33
CA ALA A 67 1.68 -12.47 -29.59
C ALA A 67 0.92 -13.76 -29.25
N GLY A 68 -0.27 -13.61 -28.65
CA GLY A 68 -1.12 -14.73 -28.24
C GLY A 68 -0.68 -15.46 -26.94
N ALA A 69 0.48 -15.09 -26.36
CA ALA A 69 1.02 -15.72 -25.15
C ALA A 69 1.53 -14.69 -24.14
N VAL A 70 0.94 -13.49 -24.11
CA VAL A 70 1.41 -12.38 -23.26
C VAL A 70 0.92 -12.46 -21.81
N CYS A 71 -0.34 -12.84 -21.56
CA CYS A 71 -0.84 -13.11 -20.21
C CYS A 71 -0.33 -14.45 -19.71
N GLY A 72 0.21 -14.47 -18.48
CA GLY A 72 0.89 -15.64 -17.92
C GLY A 72 2.39 -15.69 -18.21
N ALA A 73 2.91 -14.81 -19.09
CA ALA A 73 4.34 -14.68 -19.36
C ALA A 73 5.02 -13.66 -18.43
N SER A 74 6.25 -13.96 -18.04
CA SER A 74 7.10 -13.11 -17.20
C SER A 74 7.77 -12.00 -18.03
N LEU A 75 6.98 -11.07 -18.55
CA LEU A 75 7.47 -10.01 -19.43
C LEU A 75 8.17 -8.90 -18.64
N GLN A 76 9.20 -8.32 -19.25
CA GLN A 76 9.98 -7.24 -18.70
C GLN A 76 9.15 -5.95 -18.59
N SER A 77 9.41 -5.16 -17.55
CA SER A 77 8.83 -3.82 -17.40
C SER A 77 9.27 -2.91 -18.56
N PRO A 78 8.37 -2.09 -19.14
CA PRO A 78 8.74 -1.13 -20.18
C PRO A 78 9.74 -0.06 -19.72
N LEU A 79 9.87 0.14 -18.39
CA LEU A 79 10.81 1.10 -17.79
C LEU A 79 12.12 0.45 -17.35
N ALA A 80 12.32 -0.84 -17.59
CA ALA A 80 13.44 -1.61 -17.08
C ALA A 80 14.81 -1.03 -17.49
N GLU A 81 14.99 -0.69 -18.77
CA GLU A 81 16.24 -0.15 -19.28
C GLU A 81 16.58 1.20 -18.63
N SER A 82 15.61 2.10 -18.52
CA SER A 82 15.84 3.40 -17.88
C SER A 82 16.24 3.28 -16.40
N ILE A 83 15.70 2.29 -15.69
CA ILE A 83 16.04 2.03 -14.30
C ILE A 83 17.50 1.58 -14.16
N VAL A 84 17.91 0.56 -14.92
CA VAL A 84 19.26 -0.01 -14.76
C VAL A 84 20.36 0.86 -15.35
N THR A 85 20.02 1.75 -16.29
CA THR A 85 20.96 2.74 -16.86
C THR A 85 21.04 4.03 -16.06
N GLY A 86 20.13 4.22 -15.07
CA GLY A 86 20.07 5.44 -14.26
C GLY A 86 19.44 6.63 -14.99
N THR A 87 18.69 6.41 -16.07
CA THR A 87 18.01 7.46 -16.85
C THR A 87 16.52 7.62 -16.45
N ALA A 88 16.01 6.71 -15.58
CA ALA A 88 14.68 6.85 -15.00
C ALA A 88 14.63 8.13 -14.14
N ARG A 89 13.58 8.93 -14.33
CA ARG A 89 13.38 10.18 -13.60
C ARG A 89 12.36 9.97 -12.46
N TYR A 90 12.79 10.29 -11.25
CA TYR A 90 11.92 10.38 -10.09
C TYR A 90 11.47 11.83 -9.86
N THR A 91 10.67 12.06 -8.84
CA THR A 91 10.00 13.36 -8.63
C THR A 91 10.99 14.53 -8.60
N MET A 92 12.14 14.35 -7.97
CA MET A 92 13.13 15.42 -7.78
C MET A 92 14.20 15.51 -8.89
N ASP A 93 14.20 14.58 -9.85
CA ASP A 93 15.21 14.49 -10.92
C ASP A 93 14.90 15.45 -12.09
N VAL A 94 14.60 16.70 -11.76
CA VAL A 94 14.32 17.74 -12.76
C VAL A 94 14.93 19.08 -12.34
N ALA A 95 15.51 19.78 -13.31
CA ALA A 95 15.93 21.17 -13.13
C ALA A 95 14.85 22.10 -13.69
N VAL A 96 14.42 23.06 -12.88
CA VAL A 96 13.44 24.07 -13.26
C VAL A 96 14.09 25.45 -13.07
N GLU A 97 14.04 26.30 -14.10
CA GLU A 97 14.65 27.62 -14.04
C GLU A 97 13.94 28.50 -12.99
N GLY A 98 14.71 29.25 -12.20
CA GLY A 98 14.19 30.13 -11.16
C GLY A 98 13.57 29.43 -9.96
N LEU A 99 13.88 28.12 -9.78
CA LEU A 99 13.36 27.28 -8.70
C LEU A 99 13.65 27.87 -7.32
N LEU A 100 12.63 27.94 -6.48
CA LEU A 100 12.71 28.24 -5.06
C LEU A 100 12.58 26.97 -4.23
N HIS A 101 13.16 27.00 -3.04
CA HIS A 101 13.13 25.91 -2.09
C HIS A 101 12.26 26.27 -0.89
N LEU A 102 11.34 25.39 -0.56
CA LEU A 102 10.49 25.51 0.62
C LEU A 102 11.02 24.62 1.74
N LYS A 103 11.12 25.17 2.94
CA LYS A 103 11.36 24.46 4.20
C LYS A 103 10.35 24.91 5.23
N VAL A 104 10.14 24.11 6.27
CA VAL A 104 9.16 24.40 7.31
C VAL A 104 9.79 24.44 8.70
N VAL A 105 9.31 25.36 9.51
CA VAL A 105 9.53 25.32 10.97
C VAL A 105 8.50 24.39 11.57
N ARG A 106 8.96 23.38 12.29
CA ARG A 106 8.12 22.36 12.92
C ARG A 106 8.01 22.61 14.43
N SER A 107 6.84 22.27 14.99
CA SER A 107 6.59 22.37 16.42
C SER A 107 7.46 21.42 17.23
N PRO A 108 8.12 21.89 18.29
CA PRO A 108 8.78 21.05 19.28
C PRO A 108 7.81 20.53 20.36
N HIS A 109 6.55 20.96 20.35
CA HIS A 109 5.53 20.63 21.34
C HIS A 109 4.49 19.68 20.77
N ALA A 110 4.02 18.74 21.59
CA ALA A 110 2.97 17.81 21.23
C ALA A 110 1.58 18.46 21.19
N HIS A 111 1.34 19.47 22.04
CA HIS A 111 0.10 20.25 22.07
C HIS A 111 0.39 21.66 22.56
N ALA A 112 0.06 22.65 21.74
CA ALA A 112 0.28 24.05 22.10
C ALA A 112 -0.53 25.03 21.24
N LEU A 113 -0.79 26.22 21.76
CA LEU A 113 -1.25 27.36 20.97
C LEU A 113 -0.06 28.21 20.54
N VAL A 114 -0.01 28.58 19.29
CA VAL A 114 0.93 29.55 18.73
C VAL A 114 0.41 30.96 19.07
N LYS A 115 1.07 31.65 19.96
CA LYS A 115 0.67 32.99 20.43
C LYS A 115 1.23 34.11 19.55
N MET A 116 2.47 33.97 19.11
CA MET A 116 3.16 34.97 18.30
C MET A 116 4.25 34.32 17.44
N ILE A 117 4.40 34.80 16.22
CA ILE A 117 5.47 34.43 15.30
C ILE A 117 6.20 35.69 14.87
N ARG A 118 7.53 35.76 15.11
CA ARG A 118 8.39 36.84 14.66
C ARG A 118 9.17 36.40 13.44
N LYS A 119 8.87 37.02 12.29
CA LYS A 119 9.41 36.69 10.98
C LYS A 119 10.54 37.60 10.50
N ASP A 120 10.76 38.73 11.17
CA ASP A 120 11.60 39.86 10.70
C ASP A 120 13.05 39.43 10.41
N LYS A 121 13.66 38.65 11.31
CA LYS A 121 15.02 38.13 11.14
C LYS A 121 15.14 37.15 9.98
N ALA A 122 14.15 36.29 9.80
CA ALA A 122 14.10 35.33 8.68
C ALA A 122 13.90 36.05 7.33
N LEU A 123 13.02 37.05 7.28
CA LEU A 123 12.78 37.86 6.08
C LEU A 123 14.01 38.74 5.70
N ALA A 124 14.86 39.08 6.67
CA ALA A 124 16.08 39.85 6.41
C ALA A 124 17.23 39.01 5.80
N VAL A 125 17.12 37.70 5.75
CA VAL A 125 18.14 36.81 5.15
C VAL A 125 18.13 36.99 3.62
N PRO A 126 19.28 37.36 2.98
CA PRO A 126 19.35 37.51 1.54
C PRO A 126 18.95 36.24 0.81
N GLY A 127 18.06 36.34 -0.19
CA GLY A 127 17.55 35.21 -0.94
C GLY A 127 16.28 34.60 -0.39
N VAL A 128 15.76 35.05 0.76
CA VAL A 128 14.42 34.67 1.26
C VAL A 128 13.37 35.41 0.47
N CYS A 129 12.41 34.67 -0.08
CA CYS A 129 11.32 35.18 -0.91
C CYS A 129 9.98 35.24 -0.17
N GLY A 130 9.82 34.51 0.93
CA GLY A 130 8.61 34.55 1.75
C GLY A 130 8.73 33.73 3.04
N VAL A 131 8.00 34.18 4.07
CA VAL A 131 7.85 33.49 5.36
C VAL A 131 6.38 33.53 5.73
N TYR A 132 5.72 32.38 5.69
CA TYR A 132 4.27 32.27 5.81
C TYR A 132 3.86 31.48 7.05
N SER A 133 2.83 31.94 7.73
CA SER A 133 2.23 31.33 8.92
C SER A 133 0.73 31.10 8.70
N TRP A 134 0.05 30.63 9.72
CA TRP A 134 -1.39 30.43 9.72
C TRP A 134 -2.21 31.71 9.38
N GLU A 135 -1.64 32.89 9.56
CA GLU A 135 -2.28 34.20 9.24
C GLU A 135 -2.26 34.47 7.73
N ASP A 136 -1.33 33.87 6.99
CA ASP A 136 -1.07 34.15 5.59
C ASP A 136 -1.76 33.16 4.64
N VAL A 137 -2.27 32.03 5.15
CA VAL A 137 -2.83 30.94 4.36
C VAL A 137 -4.36 30.88 4.40
N PRO A 138 -5.01 30.28 3.41
CA PRO A 138 -6.46 30.03 3.45
C PRO A 138 -6.85 29.17 4.67
N ARG A 139 -7.86 29.62 5.42
CA ARG A 139 -8.37 28.92 6.61
C ARG A 139 -9.50 27.95 6.25
N ARG A 140 -9.23 27.08 5.31
CA ARG A 140 -10.17 26.03 4.90
C ARG A 140 -9.76 24.72 5.58
N LEU A 141 -10.71 24.08 6.27
CA LEU A 141 -10.53 22.74 6.80
C LEU A 141 -10.60 21.71 5.66
N TYR A 142 -9.79 20.69 5.76
CA TYR A 142 -9.75 19.57 4.82
C TYR A 142 -9.16 18.34 5.49
N THR A 143 -9.13 17.21 4.79
CA THR A 143 -8.32 16.03 5.14
C THR A 143 -7.15 15.92 4.17
N THR A 144 -5.97 15.50 4.63
CA THR A 144 -4.83 15.20 3.75
C THR A 144 -5.06 13.92 2.95
N ALA A 145 -5.90 13.02 3.44
CA ALA A 145 -6.30 11.79 2.74
C ALA A 145 -6.94 12.10 1.39
N THR A 146 -6.62 11.27 0.39
CA THR A 146 -7.20 11.39 -0.94
C THR A 146 -8.17 10.24 -1.21
N HIS A 147 -9.46 10.49 -0.95
CA HIS A 147 -10.58 9.63 -1.35
C HIS A 147 -11.48 10.34 -2.37
N ASP A 148 -12.20 9.58 -3.20
CA ASP A 148 -13.18 10.13 -4.17
C ASP A 148 -14.41 10.66 -3.42
N ASP A 149 -14.90 9.91 -2.42
CA ASP A 149 -15.86 10.39 -1.44
C ASP A 149 -15.15 11.03 -0.25
N PHE A 150 -15.11 12.35 -0.24
CA PHE A 150 -14.48 13.12 0.83
C PHE A 150 -15.29 13.15 2.15
N HIS A 151 -16.50 12.58 2.18
CA HIS A 151 -17.29 12.51 3.42
C HIS A 151 -16.85 11.39 4.35
N VAL A 152 -16.02 10.49 3.91
CA VAL A 152 -15.52 9.37 4.73
C VAL A 152 -14.52 9.83 5.80
N ASP A 153 -13.73 10.88 5.49
CA ASP A 153 -12.68 11.38 6.37
C ASP A 153 -13.10 12.69 7.04
N PRO A 154 -12.60 13.00 8.25
CA PRO A 154 -12.91 14.27 8.92
C PRO A 154 -12.15 15.43 8.29
N ASP A 155 -12.82 16.59 8.14
CA ASP A 155 -12.15 17.85 7.80
C ASP A 155 -11.60 18.49 9.09
N ASP A 156 -10.41 18.07 9.47
CA ASP A 156 -9.76 18.44 10.74
C ASP A 156 -8.40 19.13 10.58
N THR A 157 -7.89 19.20 9.35
CA THR A 157 -6.57 19.74 9.02
C THR A 157 -6.67 21.13 8.40
N CYS A 158 -5.70 22.01 8.72
CA CYS A 158 -5.46 23.30 8.06
C CYS A 158 -4.11 23.27 7.33
N LEU A 159 -3.96 24.14 6.33
CA LEU A 159 -2.70 24.29 5.58
C LEU A 159 -1.54 24.65 6.51
N LEU A 160 -1.73 25.65 7.37
CA LEU A 160 -0.94 25.95 8.57
C LEU A 160 -1.93 26.32 9.67
N ASP A 161 -1.66 25.91 10.91
CA ASP A 161 -2.57 26.15 12.03
C ASP A 161 -1.88 26.87 13.18
N ASN A 162 -2.66 27.61 13.97
CA ASN A 162 -2.22 28.22 15.21
C ASN A 162 -2.35 27.28 16.43
N VAL A 163 -2.90 26.06 16.23
CA VAL A 163 -2.90 24.99 17.20
C VAL A 163 -2.00 23.87 16.70
N VAL A 164 -0.98 23.54 17.48
CA VAL A 164 -0.14 22.39 17.20
C VAL A 164 -0.62 21.21 18.03
N ARG A 165 -0.69 20.01 17.41
CA ARG A 165 -1.29 18.81 17.99
C ARG A 165 -0.35 17.61 18.05
N PHE A 166 0.86 17.73 17.46
CA PHE A 166 1.91 16.72 17.57
C PHE A 166 3.29 17.32 17.37
N VAL A 167 4.32 16.69 17.90
CA VAL A 167 5.72 17.09 17.69
C VAL A 167 6.10 16.82 16.23
N GLY A 168 6.52 17.85 15.51
CA GLY A 168 6.84 17.78 14.09
C GLY A 168 5.77 18.39 13.17
N GLN A 169 4.64 18.86 13.72
CA GLN A 169 3.63 19.56 12.92
C GLN A 169 4.23 20.84 12.31
N ARG A 170 3.92 21.11 11.04
CA ARG A 170 4.32 22.32 10.32
C ARG A 170 3.65 23.57 10.88
N VAL A 171 4.41 24.62 11.16
CA VAL A 171 3.93 25.89 11.78
C VAL A 171 4.20 27.09 10.89
N VAL A 172 5.40 27.17 10.28
CA VAL A 172 5.80 28.25 9.38
C VAL A 172 6.45 27.65 8.14
N ALA A 173 6.08 28.17 6.97
CA ALA A 173 6.73 27.85 5.71
C ALA A 173 7.69 28.97 5.30
N VAL A 174 8.91 28.65 4.94
CA VAL A 174 9.94 29.57 4.46
C VAL A 174 10.30 29.20 3.03
N VAL A 175 10.33 30.16 2.14
CA VAL A 175 10.65 30.01 0.73
C VAL A 175 11.86 30.86 0.39
N ALA A 176 12.90 30.25 -0.20
CA ALA A 176 14.15 30.93 -0.52
C ALA A 176 14.79 30.42 -1.82
N GLU A 177 15.80 31.13 -2.32
CA GLU A 177 16.52 30.82 -3.57
C GLU A 177 17.40 29.57 -3.47
N SER A 178 17.73 29.13 -2.26
CA SER A 178 18.42 27.86 -2.03
C SER A 178 17.88 27.13 -0.80
N GLU A 179 18.08 25.82 -0.76
CA GLU A 179 17.69 24.99 0.37
C GLU A 179 18.39 25.44 1.67
N GLY A 180 19.70 25.69 1.61
CA GLY A 180 20.47 26.16 2.75
C GLY A 180 20.01 27.53 3.28
N THR A 181 19.62 28.45 2.39
CA THR A 181 19.06 29.76 2.76
C THR A 181 17.69 29.60 3.45
N ALA A 182 16.84 28.70 2.94
CA ALA A 182 15.55 28.42 3.57
C ALA A 182 15.73 27.81 4.98
N GLU A 183 16.68 26.88 5.14
CA GLU A 183 17.00 26.28 6.44
C GLU A 183 17.60 27.29 7.43
N GLU A 184 18.48 28.20 6.98
CA GLU A 184 19.00 29.29 7.80
C GLU A 184 17.86 30.19 8.29
N ALA A 185 17.00 30.60 7.39
CA ALA A 185 15.85 31.44 7.71
C ALA A 185 14.87 30.75 8.67
N CYS A 186 14.61 29.45 8.51
CA CYS A 186 13.80 28.66 9.45
C CYS A 186 14.33 28.76 10.89
N ARG A 187 15.67 28.73 11.09
CA ARG A 187 16.30 28.85 12.42
C ARG A 187 16.16 30.22 13.04
N LEU A 188 15.87 31.26 12.24
CA LEU A 188 15.73 32.63 12.68
C LEU A 188 14.26 33.04 12.98
N VAL A 189 13.31 32.17 12.66
CA VAL A 189 11.91 32.36 13.05
C VAL A 189 11.77 32.11 14.55
N GLU A 190 11.24 33.08 15.28
CA GLU A 190 10.97 32.95 16.72
C GLU A 190 9.47 32.74 16.93
N ILE A 191 9.10 31.74 17.71
CA ILE A 191 7.70 31.36 17.97
C ILE A 191 7.47 31.30 19.48
N ASP A 192 6.48 32.03 19.96
CA ASP A 192 6.02 31.94 21.35
C ASP A 192 4.84 30.96 21.43
N TYR A 193 5.00 29.91 22.20
CA TYR A 193 3.98 28.89 22.43
C TYR A 193 3.38 28.99 23.83
N GLU A 194 2.08 28.74 23.91
CA GLU A 194 1.39 28.36 25.14
C GLU A 194 1.20 26.84 25.11
N VAL A 195 2.00 26.12 25.88
CA VAL A 195 1.97 24.66 25.93
C VAL A 195 0.69 24.19 26.63
N LEU A 196 -0.02 23.28 26.00
CA LEU A 196 -1.25 22.66 26.49
C LEU A 196 -0.98 21.21 26.96
N PRO A 197 -1.85 20.65 27.81
CA PRO A 197 -1.81 19.22 28.13
C PRO A 197 -1.92 18.35 26.87
N ALA A 198 -1.15 17.27 26.82
CA ALA A 198 -1.16 16.32 25.72
C ALA A 198 -1.52 14.92 26.22
N VAL A 199 -2.13 14.10 25.33
CA VAL A 199 -2.48 12.71 25.59
C VAL A 199 -1.96 11.83 24.44
N PHE A 200 -1.28 10.73 24.76
CA PHE A 200 -0.61 9.85 23.80
C PHE A 200 -1.21 8.44 23.74
N ASP A 201 -1.96 8.06 24.77
CA ASP A 201 -2.65 6.78 24.81
C ASP A 201 -4.11 6.97 24.36
N PRO A 202 -4.61 6.20 23.38
CA PRO A 202 -5.96 6.40 22.86
C PRO A 202 -7.07 6.04 23.88
N GLU A 203 -6.82 5.10 24.80
CA GLU A 203 -7.83 4.80 25.84
C GLU A 203 -7.87 5.88 26.93
N GLU A 204 -6.73 6.50 27.24
CA GLU A 204 -6.70 7.66 28.12
C GLU A 204 -7.35 8.89 27.43
N ALA A 205 -7.21 9.02 26.12
CA ALA A 205 -7.81 10.11 25.34
C ALA A 205 -9.34 10.06 25.34
N MET A 206 -9.93 8.86 25.44
CA MET A 206 -11.39 8.67 25.50
C MET A 206 -12.01 8.89 26.89
N LYS A 207 -11.24 9.15 27.94
CA LYS A 207 -11.78 9.31 29.30
C LYS A 207 -12.34 10.70 29.52
N ASP A 208 -13.35 10.79 30.41
CA ASP A 208 -13.86 12.06 30.90
C ASP A 208 -12.74 12.95 31.44
N GLY A 209 -12.68 14.20 30.97
CA GLY A 209 -11.67 15.17 31.38
C GLY A 209 -10.31 15.02 30.72
N ALA A 210 -10.13 14.14 29.75
CA ALA A 210 -8.92 14.07 28.92
C ALA A 210 -8.70 15.39 28.15
N PRO A 211 -7.45 15.75 27.78
CA PRO A 211 -7.22 16.88 26.91
C PRO A 211 -7.94 16.72 25.57
N VAL A 212 -8.78 17.68 25.19
CA VAL A 212 -9.49 17.69 23.91
C VAL A 212 -8.57 18.22 22.82
N ILE A 213 -8.30 17.42 21.82
CA ILE A 213 -7.31 17.71 20.76
C ILE A 213 -7.90 18.64 19.70
N HIS A 214 -9.15 18.45 19.33
CA HIS A 214 -9.87 19.24 18.33
C HIS A 214 -10.97 20.08 18.96
N THR A 215 -10.58 21.14 19.67
CA THR A 215 -11.53 22.09 20.26
C THR A 215 -12.13 23.01 19.19
N GLY A 216 -13.45 23.27 19.30
CA GLY A 216 -14.14 24.25 18.44
C GLY A 216 -14.42 23.78 17.01
N LEU A 217 -14.14 22.54 16.66
CA LEU A 217 -14.62 21.97 15.42
C LEU A 217 -16.13 21.73 15.49
N ARG A 218 -16.80 21.91 14.36
CA ARG A 218 -18.24 21.83 14.24
C ARG A 218 -18.64 20.47 13.70
N ALA A 219 -19.94 20.17 13.74
CA ALA A 219 -20.51 18.96 13.15
C ALA A 219 -20.14 18.77 11.66
N GLU A 220 -19.91 19.87 10.95
CA GLU A 220 -19.48 19.81 9.53
C GLU A 220 -18.10 19.19 9.35
N SER A 221 -17.25 19.15 10.38
CA SER A 221 -15.95 18.46 10.35
C SER A 221 -16.07 16.94 10.46
N ARG A 222 -17.26 16.41 10.66
CA ARG A 222 -17.57 14.96 10.72
C ARG A 222 -16.80 14.22 11.83
N ILE A 223 -16.66 14.86 12.99
CA ILE A 223 -16.14 14.26 14.22
C ILE A 223 -17.32 13.87 15.10
N GLU A 224 -17.45 12.57 15.43
CA GLU A 224 -18.61 12.03 16.13
C GLU A 224 -18.68 12.48 17.60
N ASP A 225 -17.55 12.37 18.32
CA ASP A 225 -17.44 12.74 19.73
C ASP A 225 -16.09 13.42 20.01
N ALA A 226 -16.03 14.73 19.72
CA ALA A 226 -14.82 15.52 19.89
C ALA A 226 -14.40 15.66 21.36
N GLU A 227 -15.34 15.59 22.31
CA GLU A 227 -15.09 15.73 23.75
C GLU A 227 -14.28 14.57 24.31
N HIS A 228 -14.50 13.37 23.76
CA HIS A 228 -13.76 12.15 24.09
C HIS A 228 -12.73 11.76 23.02
N ASN A 229 -12.34 12.69 22.13
CA ASN A 229 -11.36 12.49 21.07
C ASN A 229 -11.68 11.31 20.11
N VAL A 230 -12.95 10.93 19.98
CA VAL A 230 -13.39 9.87 19.05
C VAL A 230 -13.98 10.53 17.81
N PHE A 231 -13.33 10.33 16.68
CA PHE A 231 -13.89 10.87 15.45
C PHE A 231 -14.89 9.91 14.79
N LEU A 232 -14.74 8.59 15.00
CA LEU A 232 -15.65 7.59 14.47
C LEU A 232 -15.78 6.40 15.42
N ARG A 233 -17.00 5.95 15.63
CA ARG A 233 -17.34 4.68 16.28
C ARG A 233 -18.06 3.77 15.30
N ILE A 234 -17.68 2.51 15.30
CA ILE A 234 -18.35 1.44 14.55
C ILE A 234 -18.83 0.40 15.55
N ALA A 235 -20.09 0.01 15.45
CA ALA A 235 -20.63 -1.09 16.26
C ALA A 235 -21.69 -1.82 15.44
N ASN A 236 -21.54 -3.14 15.32
CA ASN A 236 -22.50 -3.98 14.62
C ASN A 236 -22.45 -5.41 15.16
N GLU A 237 -23.58 -6.12 15.04
CA GLU A 237 -23.74 -7.50 15.49
C GLU A 237 -24.57 -8.29 14.47
N VAL A 238 -24.15 -9.53 14.21
CA VAL A 238 -24.88 -10.51 13.42
C VAL A 238 -25.13 -11.75 14.29
N GLY A 239 -26.36 -12.23 14.34
CA GLY A 239 -26.78 -13.30 15.27
C GLY A 239 -26.86 -12.79 16.70
N ASN A 240 -26.48 -13.65 17.68
CA ASN A 240 -26.44 -13.34 19.11
C ASN A 240 -25.16 -13.95 19.71
N VAL A 241 -24.17 -13.12 20.01
CA VAL A 241 -22.86 -13.61 20.51
C VAL A 241 -22.98 -14.26 21.89
N ASP A 242 -23.90 -13.80 22.76
CA ASP A 242 -24.06 -14.37 24.09
C ASP A 242 -24.60 -15.81 24.01
N GLU A 243 -25.56 -16.06 23.12
CA GLU A 243 -26.06 -17.42 22.84
C GLU A 243 -24.94 -18.28 22.22
N GLY A 244 -24.17 -17.73 21.26
CA GLY A 244 -23.06 -18.42 20.63
C GLY A 244 -21.97 -18.81 21.62
N PHE A 245 -21.62 -17.94 22.58
CA PHE A 245 -20.65 -18.27 23.63
C PHE A 245 -21.22 -19.29 24.64
N ALA A 246 -22.52 -19.27 24.92
CA ALA A 246 -23.16 -20.26 25.78
C ALA A 246 -23.16 -21.69 25.15
N GLU A 247 -23.10 -21.78 23.82
CA GLU A 247 -23.02 -23.04 23.07
C GLU A 247 -21.56 -23.54 22.88
N ALA A 248 -20.55 -22.72 23.22
CA ALA A 248 -19.16 -23.09 23.03
C ALA A 248 -18.67 -24.08 24.08
N ASP A 249 -17.93 -25.10 23.63
CA ASP A 249 -17.23 -26.05 24.54
C ASP A 249 -15.85 -25.51 24.95
N ALA A 250 -15.28 -24.57 24.17
CA ALA A 250 -14.03 -23.90 24.47
C ALA A 250 -14.10 -22.43 24.03
N ILE A 251 -13.43 -21.56 24.78
CA ILE A 251 -13.34 -20.12 24.51
C ILE A 251 -11.87 -19.68 24.62
N SER A 252 -11.41 -18.98 23.60
CA SER A 252 -10.14 -18.24 23.63
C SER A 252 -10.44 -16.75 23.68
N GLU A 253 -9.78 -16.03 24.59
CA GLU A 253 -9.91 -14.59 24.74
C GLU A 253 -8.51 -13.97 24.93
N GLY A 254 -8.23 -12.87 24.19
CA GLY A 254 -6.93 -12.20 24.27
C GLY A 254 -6.98 -10.76 23.78
N THR A 255 -5.98 -9.98 24.18
CA THR A 255 -5.78 -8.61 23.72
C THR A 255 -4.44 -8.49 23.04
N TYR A 256 -4.43 -7.99 21.80
CA TYR A 256 -3.26 -7.92 20.94
C TYR A 256 -2.95 -6.47 20.56
N TYR A 257 -1.66 -6.14 20.47
CA TYR A 257 -1.18 -4.79 20.25
C TYR A 257 -0.27 -4.74 19.03
N SER A 258 -0.63 -3.89 18.05
CA SER A 258 0.27 -3.48 17.00
C SER A 258 0.90 -2.12 17.32
N THR A 259 2.07 -1.85 16.77
CA THR A 259 2.80 -0.60 17.01
C THR A 259 2.74 0.34 15.80
N LYS A 260 3.04 1.61 16.03
CA LYS A 260 3.24 2.60 14.97
C LYS A 260 4.50 2.24 14.18
N VAL A 261 4.35 2.04 12.86
CA VAL A 261 5.46 1.71 11.95
C VAL A 261 5.42 2.57 10.69
N GLN A 262 6.60 2.90 10.18
CA GLN A 262 6.76 3.75 9.00
C GLN A 262 6.78 2.90 7.72
N HIS A 263 6.23 3.43 6.63
CA HIS A 263 6.23 2.80 5.29
C HIS A 263 7.66 2.52 4.80
N ALA A 264 8.56 3.45 5.11
CA ALA A 264 9.99 3.35 4.80
C ALA A 264 10.28 3.22 3.29
N HIS A 265 9.43 3.81 2.42
CA HIS A 265 9.78 4.00 1.01
C HIS A 265 11.05 4.84 0.89
N LEU A 266 11.91 4.51 -0.09
CA LEU A 266 13.23 5.14 -0.17
C LEU A 266 13.17 6.54 -0.79
N GLU A 267 12.31 6.79 -1.77
CA GLU A 267 11.97 8.14 -2.20
C GLU A 267 11.04 8.78 -1.16
N THR A 268 11.46 9.88 -0.56
CA THR A 268 10.64 10.65 0.40
C THR A 268 9.49 11.38 -0.31
N HIS A 269 8.52 11.90 0.45
CA HIS A 269 7.51 12.80 -0.12
C HIS A 269 8.18 14.05 -0.69
N GLY A 270 7.66 14.52 -1.81
CA GLY A 270 8.11 15.75 -2.38
C GLY A 270 7.32 16.17 -3.62
N SER A 271 7.30 17.47 -3.84
CA SER A 271 6.63 18.07 -5.00
C SER A 271 7.40 19.28 -5.54
N ILE A 272 7.19 19.55 -6.81
CA ILE A 272 7.64 20.74 -7.51
C ILE A 272 6.42 21.35 -8.19
N VAL A 273 6.15 22.64 -7.93
CA VAL A 273 4.98 23.34 -8.47
C VAL A 273 5.44 24.60 -9.18
N TRP A 274 4.91 24.83 -10.39
CA TRP A 274 5.16 26.06 -11.15
C TRP A 274 3.94 26.46 -11.97
N GLN A 275 3.84 27.74 -12.31
CA GLN A 275 2.87 28.21 -13.27
C GLN A 275 3.48 28.13 -14.68
N GLY A 276 2.80 27.47 -15.62
CA GLY A 276 3.23 27.37 -17.00
C GLY A 276 2.84 28.60 -17.83
N ASP A 277 3.36 28.68 -19.07
CA ASP A 277 3.01 29.71 -20.03
C ASP A 277 1.52 29.70 -20.44
N ASP A 278 0.87 28.55 -20.23
CA ASP A 278 -0.57 28.35 -20.39
C ASP A 278 -1.42 28.93 -19.24
N GLY A 279 -0.77 29.53 -18.23
CA GLY A 279 -1.40 30.11 -17.04
C GLY A 279 -1.87 29.08 -16.02
N ARG A 280 -1.63 27.79 -16.24
CA ARG A 280 -2.01 26.70 -15.34
C ARG A 280 -0.90 26.40 -14.34
N TYR A 281 -1.28 25.77 -13.22
CA TYR A 281 -0.31 25.26 -12.25
C TYR A 281 0.02 23.80 -12.57
N HIS A 282 1.31 23.54 -12.81
CA HIS A 282 1.86 22.21 -13.01
C HIS A 282 2.42 21.70 -11.70
N VAL A 283 1.98 20.52 -11.27
CA VAL A 283 2.34 19.86 -10.02
C VAL A 283 3.00 18.53 -10.34
N ARG A 284 4.31 18.47 -10.27
CA ARG A 284 5.09 17.25 -10.33
C ARG A 284 5.24 16.72 -8.92
N THR A 285 4.74 15.52 -8.63
CA THR A 285 4.71 15.01 -7.26
C THR A 285 4.84 13.49 -7.18
N SER A 286 5.31 12.99 -6.03
CA SER A 286 5.40 11.56 -5.73
C SER A 286 4.07 11.05 -5.16
N THR A 287 3.02 10.98 -5.99
CA THR A 287 1.68 10.57 -5.56
C THR A 287 1.21 9.25 -6.19
N GLN A 288 0.36 8.51 -5.48
CA GLN A 288 -0.38 7.34 -5.97
C GLN A 288 -1.72 7.74 -6.61
N THR A 289 -2.16 9.00 -6.47
CA THR A 289 -3.51 9.47 -6.76
C THR A 289 -3.52 10.81 -7.50
N PRO A 290 -2.95 10.92 -8.72
CA PRO A 290 -2.80 12.22 -9.41
C PRO A 290 -4.11 12.99 -9.57
N HIS A 291 -5.20 12.30 -9.96
CA HIS A 291 -6.50 12.95 -10.18
C HIS A 291 -7.14 13.44 -8.88
N LEU A 292 -7.04 12.66 -7.79
CA LEU A 292 -7.56 13.09 -6.48
C LEU A 292 -6.72 14.23 -5.90
N THR A 293 -5.40 14.16 -6.04
CA THR A 293 -4.50 15.27 -5.67
C THR A 293 -4.89 16.57 -6.40
N LYS A 294 -5.12 16.50 -7.71
CA LYS A 294 -5.62 17.62 -8.52
C LYS A 294 -6.92 18.21 -7.95
N ASN A 295 -7.90 17.36 -7.65
CA ASN A 295 -9.19 17.78 -7.13
C ASN A 295 -9.06 18.41 -5.74
N LYS A 296 -8.23 17.82 -4.86
CA LYS A 296 -7.96 18.34 -3.52
C LYS A 296 -7.31 19.72 -3.56
N LEU A 297 -6.31 19.91 -4.42
CA LEU A 297 -5.65 21.20 -4.60
C LEU A 297 -6.61 22.25 -5.17
N ALA A 298 -7.43 21.87 -6.16
CA ALA A 298 -8.46 22.76 -6.70
C ALA A 298 -9.45 23.21 -5.61
N TYR A 299 -9.92 22.28 -4.77
CA TYR A 299 -10.77 22.58 -3.62
C TYR A 299 -10.10 23.54 -2.64
N LEU A 300 -8.86 23.27 -2.22
CA LEU A 300 -8.14 24.08 -1.22
C LEU A 300 -7.99 25.54 -1.63
N PHE A 301 -7.65 25.78 -2.89
CA PHE A 301 -7.34 27.14 -3.38
C PHE A 301 -8.49 27.80 -4.13
N GLY A 302 -9.66 27.15 -4.23
CA GLY A 302 -10.81 27.68 -4.96
C GLY A 302 -10.54 27.80 -6.46
N LEU A 303 -9.69 26.96 -7.02
CA LEU A 303 -9.37 26.85 -8.44
C LEU A 303 -10.31 25.85 -9.12
N PHE A 304 -10.45 26.01 -10.43
CA PHE A 304 -11.10 24.97 -11.21
C PHE A 304 -10.12 23.84 -11.51
N PRO A 305 -10.55 22.56 -11.53
CA PRO A 305 -9.65 21.43 -11.80
C PRO A 305 -8.85 21.56 -13.10
N HIS A 306 -9.39 22.19 -14.13
CA HIS A 306 -8.68 22.39 -15.40
C HIS A 306 -7.51 23.40 -15.31
N GLN A 307 -7.42 24.20 -14.24
CA GLN A 307 -6.31 25.12 -14.00
C GLN A 307 -5.10 24.44 -13.37
N ILE A 308 -5.23 23.15 -13.01
CA ILE A 308 -4.17 22.38 -12.37
C ILE A 308 -3.87 21.13 -13.21
N HIS A 309 -2.60 20.89 -13.47
CA HIS A 309 -2.07 19.69 -14.09
C HIS A 309 -1.20 18.95 -13.06
N VAL A 310 -1.57 17.73 -12.68
CA VAL A 310 -0.82 16.89 -11.74
C VAL A 310 -0.27 15.69 -12.48
N PHE A 311 1.00 15.38 -12.25
CA PHE A 311 1.63 14.22 -12.87
C PHE A 311 2.76 13.63 -12.02
N SER A 312 2.97 12.33 -12.21
CA SER A 312 4.10 11.56 -11.68
C SER A 312 4.74 10.77 -12.82
N GLU A 313 6.05 10.84 -13.01
CA GLU A 313 6.71 10.00 -14.01
C GLU A 313 6.96 8.60 -13.44
N ARG A 314 7.70 8.52 -12.33
CA ARG A 314 7.93 7.31 -11.57
C ARG A 314 8.04 7.63 -10.10
N VAL A 315 7.44 6.78 -9.28
CA VAL A 315 7.44 6.95 -7.82
C VAL A 315 8.31 5.88 -7.17
N GLY A 316 9.21 6.30 -6.28
CA GLY A 316 10.20 5.45 -5.61
C GLY A 316 9.66 4.68 -4.40
N GLY A 317 8.49 4.03 -4.56
CA GLY A 317 7.74 3.33 -3.53
C GLY A 317 6.66 4.21 -2.89
N GLY A 318 5.58 3.60 -2.42
CA GLY A 318 4.47 4.33 -1.78
C GLY A 318 3.88 3.54 -0.60
N PHE A 319 3.40 2.33 -0.85
CA PHE A 319 2.82 1.40 0.14
C PHE A 319 1.59 1.96 0.89
N GLY A 320 0.94 2.97 0.32
CA GLY A 320 -0.18 3.71 0.91
C GLY A 320 0.18 5.13 1.38
N ALA A 321 1.42 5.42 1.79
CA ALA A 321 1.81 6.74 2.30
C ALA A 321 1.58 7.88 1.30
N LYS A 322 1.71 7.59 0.01
CA LYS A 322 1.59 8.59 -1.07
C LYS A 322 0.15 8.72 -1.61
N GLN A 323 -0.82 8.42 -0.76
CA GLN A 323 -2.25 8.75 -0.92
C GLN A 323 -2.64 10.03 -0.14
N GLU A 324 -1.67 10.80 0.27
CA GLU A 324 -1.82 12.01 1.06
C GLU A 324 -1.39 13.24 0.26
N VAL A 325 -1.96 14.39 0.58
CA VAL A 325 -1.45 15.70 0.15
C VAL A 325 -0.63 16.27 1.30
N LEU A 326 0.69 16.13 1.25
CA LEU A 326 1.61 16.52 2.32
C LEU A 326 2.57 17.64 1.95
N THR A 327 2.94 17.73 0.67
CA THR A 327 3.89 18.74 0.17
C THR A 327 3.27 19.62 -0.90
N GLU A 328 2.32 19.12 -1.66
CA GLU A 328 1.72 19.76 -2.82
C GLU A 328 0.97 21.05 -2.45
N ASP A 329 0.29 21.03 -1.32
CA ASP A 329 -0.53 22.11 -0.81
C ASP A 329 0.30 23.36 -0.50
N LEU A 330 1.37 23.24 0.29
CA LEU A 330 2.28 24.36 0.60
C LEU A 330 3.12 24.77 -0.61
N CYS A 331 3.52 23.82 -1.48
CA CYS A 331 4.23 24.17 -2.72
C CYS A 331 3.34 24.98 -3.65
N LEU A 332 2.07 24.60 -3.82
CA LEU A 332 1.13 25.37 -4.65
C LEU A 332 0.84 26.74 -4.05
N PHE A 333 0.61 26.81 -2.73
CA PHE A 333 0.45 28.09 -2.04
C PHE A 333 1.65 29.02 -2.30
N ALA A 334 2.86 28.51 -2.06
CA ALA A 334 4.08 29.28 -2.23
C ALA A 334 4.32 29.70 -3.69
N ALA A 335 4.02 28.84 -4.67
CA ALA A 335 4.10 29.16 -6.09
C ALA A 335 3.11 30.27 -6.49
N ILE A 336 1.89 30.26 -5.93
CA ILE A 336 0.91 31.34 -6.11
C ILE A 336 1.43 32.65 -5.55
N GLN A 337 2.00 32.63 -4.32
CA GLN A 337 2.47 33.85 -3.65
C GLN A 337 3.72 34.45 -4.28
N THR A 338 4.64 33.62 -4.75
CA THR A 338 5.94 34.08 -5.27
C THR A 338 5.94 34.27 -6.79
N CYS A 339 4.94 33.75 -7.52
CA CYS A 339 4.90 33.66 -8.98
C CYS A 339 6.18 33.01 -9.55
N ARG A 340 6.81 32.09 -8.81
CA ARG A 340 8.02 31.35 -9.17
C ARG A 340 7.83 29.84 -8.91
N PRO A 341 8.58 28.97 -9.59
CA PRO A 341 8.60 27.55 -9.27
C PRO A 341 9.05 27.31 -7.82
N VAL A 342 8.38 26.39 -7.12
CA VAL A 342 8.69 26.02 -5.74
C VAL A 342 8.83 24.50 -5.61
N LYS A 343 9.89 24.07 -4.94
CA LYS A 343 10.20 22.68 -4.60
C LYS A 343 10.16 22.50 -3.09
N TRP A 344 9.54 21.40 -2.64
CA TRP A 344 9.69 20.89 -1.28
C TRP A 344 9.86 19.38 -1.30
N GLU A 345 10.91 18.92 -0.65
CA GLU A 345 11.23 17.52 -0.45
C GLU A 345 11.45 17.26 1.03
N PHE A 346 10.81 16.23 1.57
CA PHE A 346 11.04 15.81 2.95
C PHE A 346 12.44 15.23 3.10
N THR A 347 13.13 15.60 4.16
CA THR A 347 14.29 14.84 4.62
C THR A 347 13.83 13.48 5.17
N ARG A 348 14.73 12.52 5.32
CA ARG A 348 14.38 11.23 5.94
C ARG A 348 13.85 11.39 7.36
N ALA A 349 14.34 12.33 8.13
CA ALA A 349 13.84 12.60 9.47
C ALA A 349 12.40 13.17 9.45
N GLU A 350 12.10 14.06 8.51
CA GLU A 350 10.74 14.58 8.30
C GLU A 350 9.79 13.49 7.83
N GLU A 351 10.25 12.57 6.97
CA GLU A 351 9.47 11.43 6.54
C GLU A 351 9.00 10.56 7.72
N PHE A 352 9.85 10.39 8.73
CA PHE A 352 9.49 9.66 9.94
C PHE A 352 8.61 10.45 10.91
N SER A 353 8.88 11.75 11.09
CA SER A 353 8.27 12.54 12.15
C SER A 353 7.04 13.35 11.73
N ALA A 354 6.79 13.49 10.42
CA ALA A 354 5.79 14.41 9.92
C ALA A 354 4.98 13.90 8.70
N SER A 355 5.28 12.70 8.21
CA SER A 355 4.39 11.99 7.30
C SER A 355 3.44 11.07 8.09
N VAL A 356 2.69 10.25 7.38
CA VAL A 356 1.77 9.28 7.98
C VAL A 356 2.45 7.94 8.26
N SER A 357 1.86 7.16 9.16
CA SER A 357 2.35 5.84 9.57
C SER A 357 1.21 4.83 9.66
N ARG A 358 1.51 3.53 9.89
CA ARG A 358 0.48 2.54 10.21
C ARG A 358 -0.25 2.92 11.50
N HIS A 359 -1.56 2.77 11.55
CA HIS A 359 -2.37 2.91 12.76
C HIS A 359 -1.97 1.85 13.80
N PRO A 360 -1.47 2.23 14.97
CA PRO A 360 -1.41 1.29 16.10
C PRO A 360 -2.83 0.91 16.51
N MET A 361 -3.01 -0.36 16.82
CA MET A 361 -4.31 -0.87 17.26
C MET A 361 -4.17 -1.74 18.50
N LYS A 362 -5.10 -1.60 19.42
CA LYS A 362 -5.40 -2.56 20.48
C LYS A 362 -6.64 -3.33 20.05
N VAL A 363 -6.47 -4.63 19.85
CA VAL A 363 -7.54 -5.53 19.39
C VAL A 363 -7.81 -6.56 20.48
N THR A 364 -8.97 -6.48 21.11
CA THR A 364 -9.44 -7.51 22.03
C THR A 364 -10.36 -8.45 21.25
N ILE A 365 -10.07 -9.75 21.31
CA ILE A 365 -10.80 -10.81 20.59
C ILE A 365 -11.29 -11.85 21.56
N LYS A 366 -12.49 -12.37 21.33
CA LYS A 366 -13.06 -13.54 22.01
C LYS A 366 -13.66 -14.46 20.96
N LEU A 367 -13.22 -15.73 20.94
CA LEU A 367 -13.69 -16.77 20.03
C LEU A 367 -14.26 -17.94 20.82
N GLY A 368 -15.42 -18.44 20.41
CA GLY A 368 -16.03 -19.65 20.94
C GLY A 368 -16.15 -20.73 19.87
N ALA A 369 -15.91 -21.99 20.24
CA ALA A 369 -16.11 -23.13 19.36
C ALA A 369 -16.67 -24.35 20.11
N ARG A 370 -17.39 -25.20 19.38
CA ARG A 370 -17.78 -26.52 19.82
C ARG A 370 -16.59 -27.46 19.86
N LYS A 371 -16.74 -28.58 20.56
CA LYS A 371 -15.69 -29.62 20.70
C LYS A 371 -15.13 -30.11 19.36
N ASP A 372 -15.94 -30.09 18.31
CA ASP A 372 -15.52 -30.46 16.97
C ASP A 372 -14.78 -29.37 16.20
N GLY A 373 -14.54 -28.21 16.83
CA GLY A 373 -13.86 -27.06 16.28
C GLY A 373 -14.76 -26.11 15.47
N THR A 374 -16.08 -26.32 15.41
CA THR A 374 -17.01 -25.41 14.71
C THR A 374 -17.15 -24.12 15.52
N LEU A 375 -16.85 -22.96 14.94
CA LEU A 375 -16.99 -21.65 15.58
C LEU A 375 -18.46 -21.36 15.86
N THR A 376 -18.74 -20.86 17.07
CA THR A 376 -20.08 -20.51 17.54
C THR A 376 -20.26 -19.00 17.74
N ALA A 377 -19.20 -18.30 18.17
CA ALA A 377 -19.23 -16.86 18.37
C ALA A 377 -17.85 -16.23 18.13
N MET A 378 -17.86 -14.97 17.66
CA MET A 378 -16.69 -14.12 17.48
C MET A 378 -17.03 -12.69 17.92
N GLU A 379 -16.33 -12.17 18.92
CA GLU A 379 -16.46 -10.79 19.38
C GLU A 379 -15.11 -10.08 19.28
N ILE A 380 -15.06 -8.90 18.62
CA ILE A 380 -13.87 -8.09 18.47
C ILE A 380 -14.16 -6.66 18.94
N ARG A 381 -13.26 -6.13 19.78
CA ARG A 381 -13.22 -4.71 20.13
C ARG A 381 -11.86 -4.13 19.70
N THR A 382 -11.89 -3.07 18.88
CA THR A 382 -10.68 -2.42 18.33
C THR A 382 -10.63 -0.96 18.76
N VAL A 383 -9.50 -0.54 19.32
CA VAL A 383 -9.15 0.87 19.52
C VAL A 383 -7.99 1.21 18.60
N SER A 384 -8.24 2.11 17.67
CA SER A 384 -7.29 2.55 16.63
C SER A 384 -6.80 3.97 16.92
N ASP A 385 -5.50 4.16 17.09
CA ASP A 385 -4.88 5.47 17.25
C ASP A 385 -4.64 6.12 15.88
N THR A 386 -5.36 7.22 15.61
CA THR A 386 -5.21 7.98 14.36
C THR A 386 -4.09 9.03 14.43
N GLY A 387 -3.52 9.23 15.61
CA GLY A 387 -2.67 10.39 15.88
C GLY A 387 -3.47 11.69 15.92
N ALA A 388 -2.81 12.78 15.59
CA ALA A 388 -3.36 14.13 15.76
C ALA A 388 -4.46 14.49 14.74
N TYR A 389 -4.63 13.72 13.68
CA TYR A 389 -5.62 13.95 12.61
C TYR A 389 -6.26 12.63 12.18
N GLY A 390 -7.54 12.68 11.81
CA GLY A 390 -8.34 11.47 11.52
C GLY A 390 -7.96 10.78 10.22
N ASN A 391 -7.70 11.57 9.19
CA ASN A 391 -7.16 11.05 7.93
C ASN A 391 -7.89 9.77 7.46
N HIS A 392 -7.20 8.73 7.05
CA HIS A 392 -7.74 7.42 6.65
C HIS A 392 -8.29 6.56 7.81
N GLY A 393 -8.30 7.05 9.04
CA GLY A 393 -8.56 6.24 10.25
C GLY A 393 -9.92 5.57 10.27
N GLY A 394 -10.95 6.19 9.68
CA GLY A 394 -12.30 5.61 9.61
C GLY A 394 -12.36 4.34 8.77
N GLU A 395 -11.84 4.39 7.56
CA GLU A 395 -11.82 3.23 6.66
C GLU A 395 -10.84 2.14 7.12
N VAL A 396 -9.70 2.53 7.72
CA VAL A 396 -8.76 1.57 8.32
C VAL A 396 -9.41 0.80 9.46
N LEU A 397 -10.19 1.48 10.30
CA LEU A 397 -10.96 0.84 11.36
C LEU A 397 -12.03 -0.10 10.79
N ALA A 398 -12.73 0.34 9.75
CA ALA A 398 -13.73 -0.44 9.06
C ALA A 398 -13.18 -1.74 8.47
N ALA A 399 -12.06 -1.63 7.75
CA ALA A 399 -11.39 -2.79 7.16
C ALA A 399 -10.84 -3.75 8.22
N SER A 400 -10.41 -3.24 9.38
CA SER A 400 -9.94 -4.06 10.49
C SER A 400 -11.04 -4.98 11.04
N LEU A 401 -12.28 -4.50 11.09
CA LEU A 401 -13.44 -5.27 11.54
C LEU A 401 -14.04 -6.10 10.40
N GLY A 402 -14.33 -5.48 9.25
CA GLY A 402 -15.03 -6.10 8.14
C GLY A 402 -14.27 -7.25 7.51
N SER A 403 -13.18 -6.94 6.83
CA SER A 403 -12.39 -7.90 6.06
C SER A 403 -11.83 -9.04 6.93
N SER A 404 -11.35 -8.72 8.13
CA SER A 404 -10.76 -9.75 9.00
C SER A 404 -11.79 -10.76 9.52
N MET A 405 -12.98 -10.29 9.91
CA MET A 405 -14.01 -11.17 10.46
C MET A 405 -14.74 -11.99 9.38
N SER A 406 -14.65 -11.60 8.11
CA SER A 406 -15.25 -12.33 6.99
C SER A 406 -14.46 -13.58 6.57
N THR A 407 -13.23 -13.76 7.04
CA THR A 407 -12.38 -14.92 6.72
C THR A 407 -13.00 -16.26 7.16
N TYR A 408 -13.70 -16.25 8.29
CA TYR A 408 -14.27 -17.45 8.90
C TYR A 408 -15.79 -17.41 8.99
N ARG A 409 -16.42 -18.56 8.72
CA ARG A 409 -17.83 -18.80 8.99
C ARG A 409 -18.04 -18.84 10.50
N CYS A 410 -18.90 -17.97 10.97
CA CYS A 410 -19.32 -17.92 12.37
C CYS A 410 -20.72 -17.30 12.41
N PRO A 411 -21.73 -17.98 13.00
CA PRO A 411 -23.11 -17.51 12.94
C PRO A 411 -23.36 -16.28 13.81
N ASN A 412 -22.54 -16.07 14.84
CA ASN A 412 -22.72 -14.98 15.78
C ASN A 412 -21.42 -14.14 15.81
N LYS A 413 -21.49 -12.94 15.28
CA LYS A 413 -20.35 -12.01 15.20
C LYS A 413 -20.75 -10.67 15.78
N LYS A 414 -19.85 -10.08 16.59
CA LYS A 414 -20.00 -8.72 17.11
C LYS A 414 -18.67 -7.97 16.97
N GLY A 415 -18.73 -6.77 16.41
CA GLY A 415 -17.61 -5.88 16.29
C GLY A 415 -17.90 -4.51 16.85
N GLU A 416 -16.96 -3.99 17.64
CA GLU A 416 -16.96 -2.61 18.10
C GLU A 416 -15.58 -2.01 17.85
N GLY A 417 -15.55 -0.80 17.30
CA GLY A 417 -14.32 -0.11 16.99
C GLY A 417 -14.39 1.38 17.24
N PHE A 418 -13.25 1.96 17.64
CA PHE A 418 -13.10 3.38 17.91
C PHE A 418 -11.86 3.90 17.16
N ALA A 419 -12.04 4.95 16.37
CA ALA A 419 -10.94 5.72 15.78
C ALA A 419 -10.71 6.97 16.65
N VAL A 420 -9.53 7.05 17.27
CA VAL A 420 -9.26 7.96 18.39
C VAL A 420 -8.10 8.87 18.07
N TYR A 421 -8.27 10.17 18.34
CA TYR A 421 -7.20 11.15 18.27
C TYR A 421 -6.25 11.05 19.45
N THR A 422 -4.95 11.24 19.18
CA THR A 422 -3.89 11.40 20.17
C THR A 422 -2.91 12.50 19.74
N ASN A 423 -2.07 12.99 20.65
CA ASN A 423 -1.02 13.96 20.31
C ASN A 423 0.24 13.28 19.71
N THR A 424 0.06 12.25 18.89
CA THR A 424 1.13 11.58 18.14
C THR A 424 1.09 11.99 16.65
N PRO A 425 2.18 11.79 15.87
CA PRO A 425 2.13 12.01 14.43
C PRO A 425 0.96 11.27 13.77
N PRO A 426 0.34 11.80 12.71
CA PRO A 426 -0.82 11.19 12.07
C PRO A 426 -0.57 9.76 11.60
N SER A 427 -1.59 8.94 11.68
CA SER A 427 -1.63 7.65 10.98
C SER A 427 -2.34 7.83 9.64
N GLY A 428 -2.08 6.93 8.67
CA GLY A 428 -2.67 6.98 7.34
C GLY A 428 -2.73 5.61 6.68
N ALA A 429 -2.99 5.57 5.38
CA ALA A 429 -3.05 4.34 4.63
C ALA A 429 -1.70 3.61 4.65
N PHE A 430 -1.72 2.33 4.99
CA PHE A 430 -0.55 1.46 4.92
C PHE A 430 -0.97 0.09 4.40
N ARG A 431 -0.20 -0.51 3.49
CA ARG A 431 -0.42 -1.83 2.89
C ARG A 431 -0.98 -2.84 3.89
N GLY A 432 -2.16 -3.43 3.60
CA GLY A 432 -2.92 -4.28 4.53
C GLY A 432 -3.92 -3.55 5.44
N TYR A 433 -4.07 -2.26 5.32
CA TYR A 433 -5.11 -1.29 5.67
C TYR A 433 -6.07 -1.74 6.81
N GLY A 434 -5.53 -1.91 8.04
CA GLY A 434 -6.30 -2.38 9.22
C GLY A 434 -6.41 -3.90 9.35
N ALA A 435 -6.57 -4.63 8.25
CA ALA A 435 -6.77 -6.07 8.26
C ALA A 435 -5.61 -6.85 8.89
N SER A 436 -4.35 -6.39 8.71
CA SER A 436 -3.18 -7.07 9.29
C SER A 436 -3.15 -7.03 10.83
N GLN A 437 -3.67 -5.96 11.45
CA GLN A 437 -3.71 -5.82 12.89
C GLN A 437 -4.74 -6.77 13.52
N SER A 438 -5.95 -6.83 12.96
CA SER A 438 -7.01 -7.73 13.43
C SER A 438 -6.76 -9.18 13.05
N SER A 439 -6.16 -9.45 11.88
CA SER A 439 -5.75 -10.81 11.51
C SER A 439 -4.75 -11.40 12.50
N PHE A 440 -3.83 -10.59 13.05
CA PHE A 440 -2.92 -11.05 14.10
C PHE A 440 -3.69 -11.56 15.33
N ALA A 441 -4.71 -10.83 15.80
CA ALA A 441 -5.52 -11.22 16.94
C ALA A 441 -6.37 -12.46 16.64
N ILE A 442 -7.09 -12.47 15.51
CA ILE A 442 -7.97 -13.57 15.12
C ILE A 442 -7.19 -14.88 14.97
N GLU A 443 -6.10 -14.85 14.23
CA GLU A 443 -5.29 -16.04 13.93
C GLU A 443 -4.58 -16.59 15.16
N SER A 444 -4.17 -15.73 16.08
CA SER A 444 -3.61 -16.12 17.38
C SER A 444 -4.67 -16.76 18.28
N ALA A 445 -5.84 -16.15 18.41
CA ALA A 445 -6.93 -16.71 19.22
C ALA A 445 -7.47 -18.03 18.67
N LEU A 446 -7.52 -18.18 17.34
CA LEU A 446 -7.94 -19.41 16.69
C LEU A 446 -6.94 -20.55 16.92
N ASP A 447 -5.65 -20.22 16.91
CA ASP A 447 -4.57 -21.19 17.19
C ASP A 447 -4.61 -21.68 18.64
N GLU A 448 -4.83 -20.78 19.59
CA GLU A 448 -5.05 -21.13 21.00
C GLU A 448 -6.30 -22.01 21.20
N LEU A 449 -7.38 -21.67 20.49
CA LEU A 449 -8.61 -22.45 20.53
C LEU A 449 -8.40 -23.87 19.98
N ALA A 450 -7.60 -24.00 18.91
CA ALA A 450 -7.18 -25.29 18.36
C ALA A 450 -6.40 -26.10 19.39
N GLY A 451 -5.47 -25.48 20.09
CA GLY A 451 -4.71 -26.10 21.18
C GLY A 451 -5.58 -26.57 22.35
N GLN A 452 -6.54 -25.76 22.81
CA GLN A 452 -7.48 -26.11 23.87
C GLN A 452 -8.37 -27.32 23.47
N LEU A 453 -8.80 -27.39 22.22
CA LEU A 453 -9.63 -28.46 21.68
C LEU A 453 -8.83 -29.67 21.23
N GLN A 454 -7.49 -29.60 21.22
CA GLN A 454 -6.59 -30.63 20.68
C GLN A 454 -6.88 -30.94 19.20
N ILE A 455 -7.18 -29.91 18.42
CA ILE A 455 -7.44 -29.98 16.97
C ILE A 455 -6.21 -29.40 16.23
N ASP A 456 -5.82 -30.07 15.15
CA ASP A 456 -4.75 -29.58 14.29
C ASP A 456 -5.05 -28.16 13.75
N PRO A 457 -4.08 -27.22 13.75
CA PRO A 457 -4.27 -25.85 13.28
C PRO A 457 -4.77 -25.72 11.84
N PHE A 458 -4.41 -26.62 10.94
CA PHE A 458 -4.98 -26.67 9.59
C PHE A 458 -6.41 -27.16 9.61
N ALA A 459 -6.71 -28.18 10.41
CA ALA A 459 -8.03 -28.79 10.48
C ALA A 459 -9.10 -27.80 10.98
N ILE A 460 -8.82 -27.01 12.04
CA ILE A 460 -9.76 -26.02 12.54
C ILE A 460 -10.02 -24.89 11.53
N ARG A 461 -8.99 -24.45 10.80
CA ARG A 461 -9.11 -23.46 9.73
C ARG A 461 -9.92 -24.01 8.56
N ARG A 462 -9.57 -25.19 8.06
CA ARG A 462 -10.26 -25.87 6.97
C ARG A 462 -11.75 -26.04 7.23
N LYS A 463 -12.11 -26.30 8.48
CA LYS A 463 -13.51 -26.43 8.92
C LYS A 463 -14.29 -25.13 8.86
N ASN A 464 -13.66 -24.00 9.21
CA ASN A 464 -14.34 -22.74 9.43
C ASN A 464 -14.12 -21.68 8.34
N ILE A 465 -13.15 -21.82 7.43
CA ILE A 465 -12.99 -20.87 6.33
C ILE A 465 -14.27 -20.76 5.50
N ILE A 466 -14.55 -19.54 4.99
CA ILE A 466 -15.65 -19.33 4.04
C ILE A 466 -15.51 -20.25 2.83
N GLN A 467 -16.63 -20.67 2.26
CA GLN A 467 -16.70 -21.58 1.12
C GLN A 467 -17.19 -20.84 -0.12
N ALA A 468 -17.02 -21.45 -1.28
CA ALA A 468 -17.36 -20.88 -2.59
C ALA A 468 -18.81 -20.37 -2.73
N HIS A 469 -19.72 -20.93 -1.95
CA HIS A 469 -21.16 -20.58 -1.99
C HIS A 469 -21.65 -19.75 -0.80
N ASP A 470 -20.73 -19.41 0.12
CA ASP A 470 -21.07 -18.56 1.25
C ASP A 470 -21.20 -17.10 0.80
N SER A 471 -22.07 -16.35 1.45
CA SER A 471 -22.02 -14.89 1.38
C SER A 471 -20.82 -14.38 2.19
N VAL A 472 -20.15 -13.38 1.67
CA VAL A 472 -19.08 -12.70 2.42
C VAL A 472 -19.76 -11.74 3.40
N GLU A 473 -20.16 -12.23 4.58
CA GLU A 473 -20.78 -11.42 5.60
C GLU A 473 -19.75 -10.66 6.43
N SER A 474 -19.79 -9.35 6.30
CA SER A 474 -19.04 -8.39 7.10
C SER A 474 -19.94 -7.76 8.15
N ILE A 475 -19.41 -7.45 9.32
CA ILE A 475 -20.12 -6.65 10.34
C ILE A 475 -20.12 -5.14 10.03
N TRP A 476 -19.67 -4.74 8.83
CA TRP A 476 -19.66 -3.35 8.39
C TRP A 476 -21.11 -2.83 8.17
N PRO A 477 -21.41 -1.56 8.50
CA PRO A 477 -22.77 -1.03 8.41
C PRO A 477 -23.31 -0.84 6.98
N TYR A 478 -22.48 -1.04 5.96
CA TYR A 478 -22.91 -0.94 4.57
C TYR A 478 -23.19 -2.32 3.98
N PRO A 479 -24.14 -2.42 3.02
CA PRO A 479 -24.38 -3.67 2.31
C PRO A 479 -23.07 -4.19 1.72
N HIS A 480 -22.71 -5.41 2.06
CA HIS A 480 -21.52 -6.04 1.52
C HIS A 480 -21.82 -6.53 0.12
N ASP A 481 -21.10 -6.02 -0.87
CA ASP A 481 -21.18 -6.40 -2.28
C ASP A 481 -19.99 -7.27 -2.72
N GLY A 482 -19.26 -7.83 -1.76
CA GLY A 482 -18.19 -8.81 -1.99
C GLY A 482 -18.75 -10.10 -2.55
N VAL A 483 -18.11 -10.60 -3.59
CA VAL A 483 -18.48 -11.85 -4.25
C VAL A 483 -17.29 -12.76 -4.36
N ILE A 484 -17.53 -14.07 -4.38
CA ILE A 484 -16.50 -15.05 -4.63
C ILE A 484 -16.52 -15.40 -6.11
N GLY A 485 -15.74 -14.68 -6.91
CA GLY A 485 -15.65 -14.85 -8.35
C GLY A 485 -14.89 -16.12 -8.77
N SER A 486 -13.99 -16.58 -7.90
CA SER A 486 -13.34 -17.89 -7.95
C SER A 486 -12.91 -18.31 -6.56
N TYR A 487 -12.72 -19.60 -6.32
CA TYR A 487 -12.41 -20.15 -5.00
C TYR A 487 -11.18 -21.05 -5.03
N GLY A 488 -10.16 -20.68 -4.30
CA GLY A 488 -8.90 -21.42 -4.17
C GLY A 488 -8.38 -21.47 -2.73
N PHE A 489 -9.22 -21.19 -1.73
CA PHE A 489 -8.79 -21.13 -0.34
C PHE A 489 -8.34 -22.50 0.19
N ASP A 490 -9.06 -23.58 -0.15
CA ASP A 490 -8.69 -24.96 0.16
C ASP A 490 -7.35 -25.35 -0.50
N GLN A 491 -7.14 -24.97 -1.79
CA GLN A 491 -5.87 -25.20 -2.47
C GLN A 491 -4.71 -24.46 -1.77
N CYS A 492 -4.95 -23.26 -1.28
CA CYS A 492 -3.93 -22.49 -0.54
C CYS A 492 -3.56 -23.19 0.76
N LEU A 493 -4.54 -23.76 1.50
CA LEU A 493 -4.27 -24.55 2.70
C LEU A 493 -3.47 -25.79 2.39
N ASP A 494 -3.87 -26.57 1.37
CA ASP A 494 -3.17 -27.79 0.95
C ASP A 494 -1.72 -27.50 0.56
N LEU A 495 -1.48 -26.47 -0.26
CA LEU A 495 -0.14 -26.08 -0.73
C LEU A 495 0.80 -25.69 0.42
N VAL A 496 0.31 -25.02 1.44
CA VAL A 496 1.11 -24.61 2.60
C VAL A 496 1.35 -25.82 3.53
N GLU A 497 0.33 -26.66 3.78
CA GLU A 497 0.44 -27.86 4.60
C GLU A 497 1.46 -28.85 4.01
N ASP A 498 1.36 -29.13 2.70
CA ASP A 498 2.29 -30.00 1.98
C ASP A 498 3.73 -29.45 2.02
N ALA A 499 3.91 -28.15 1.82
CA ALA A 499 5.22 -27.54 1.82
C ALA A 499 5.89 -27.57 3.20
N LEU A 500 5.15 -27.24 4.26
CA LEU A 500 5.67 -27.32 5.64
C LEU A 500 5.96 -28.75 6.09
N SER A 501 5.21 -29.72 5.58
CA SER A 501 5.39 -31.15 5.88
C SER A 501 6.51 -31.80 5.09
N SER A 502 7.00 -31.14 4.03
CA SER A 502 8.00 -31.71 3.09
C SER A 502 9.42 -31.83 3.68
N GLY A 503 9.70 -31.24 4.85
CA GLY A 503 11.04 -31.20 5.44
C GLY A 503 12.02 -30.28 4.72
N ARG A 504 11.57 -29.47 3.78
CA ARG A 504 12.37 -28.42 3.11
C ARG A 504 12.64 -27.25 4.05
N GLY A 505 13.45 -26.31 3.60
CA GLY A 505 13.90 -25.17 4.37
C GLY A 505 15.25 -25.38 5.04
N GLU A 506 15.64 -24.45 5.91
CA GLU A 506 16.89 -24.55 6.62
C GLU A 506 16.81 -25.55 7.81
N LEU A 507 17.94 -26.10 8.15
CA LEU A 507 18.06 -26.95 9.33
C LEU A 507 18.07 -26.11 10.60
N ASN A 508 17.64 -26.68 11.71
CA ASN A 508 17.72 -26.05 13.00
C ASN A 508 19.19 -25.71 13.32
N PRO A 509 19.52 -24.52 13.83
CA PRO A 509 20.90 -24.13 14.15
C PRO A 509 21.57 -25.12 15.09
N VAL A 510 22.85 -25.40 14.84
CA VAL A 510 23.64 -26.34 15.65
C VAL A 510 24.16 -25.64 16.90
N GLY A 511 23.97 -26.27 18.05
CA GLY A 511 24.39 -25.76 19.36
C GLY A 511 23.38 -24.79 19.95
N GLY A 512 23.38 -24.65 21.28
CA GLY A 512 22.42 -23.84 22.01
C GLY A 512 21.07 -24.50 22.26
N GLU A 513 20.17 -23.77 22.91
CA GLU A 513 18.83 -24.25 23.27
C GLU A 513 17.77 -23.80 22.23
N TRP A 514 17.94 -24.24 20.99
CA TRP A 514 16.99 -23.94 19.93
C TRP A 514 15.77 -24.87 19.96
N ARG A 515 14.59 -24.27 19.94
CA ARG A 515 13.30 -24.95 19.87
C ARG A 515 12.64 -24.62 18.53
N GLU A 516 12.20 -25.64 17.82
CA GLU A 516 11.53 -25.49 16.54
C GLU A 516 10.01 -25.43 16.74
N GLY A 517 9.34 -24.56 15.96
CA GLY A 517 7.90 -24.47 15.93
C GLY A 517 7.38 -24.10 14.55
N ARG A 518 6.10 -24.43 14.30
CA ARG A 518 5.36 -24.18 13.08
C ARG A 518 4.14 -23.33 13.36
N GLY A 519 3.81 -22.42 12.45
CA GLY A 519 2.62 -21.59 12.59
C GLY A 519 2.03 -21.27 11.24
N ILE A 520 0.73 -21.16 11.20
CA ILE A 520 -0.04 -20.81 10.03
C ILE A 520 -1.02 -19.69 10.35
N ALA A 521 -1.40 -18.94 9.31
CA ALA A 521 -2.48 -17.99 9.33
C ALA A 521 -3.15 -17.92 7.96
N ALA A 522 -4.45 -17.67 7.93
CA ALA A 522 -5.25 -17.60 6.73
C ALA A 522 -6.00 -16.28 6.66
N HIS A 523 -6.31 -15.79 5.45
CA HIS A 523 -7.09 -14.57 5.29
C HIS A 523 -7.87 -14.57 3.98
N ALA A 524 -9.09 -14.06 4.03
CA ALA A 524 -9.90 -13.70 2.87
C ALA A 524 -9.84 -12.18 2.69
N GLN A 525 -9.14 -11.74 1.66
CA GLN A 525 -8.96 -10.32 1.37
C GLN A 525 -10.03 -9.83 0.42
N ASP A 526 -10.86 -8.94 0.90
CA ASP A 526 -11.67 -8.13 0.03
C ASP A 526 -10.78 -7.17 -0.75
N CYS A 527 -10.70 -7.37 -2.04
CA CYS A 527 -9.91 -6.51 -2.93
C CYS A 527 -10.72 -5.28 -3.30
N ILE A 528 -10.98 -4.38 -2.32
CA ILE A 528 -12.11 -3.51 -2.46
C ILE A 528 -11.84 -2.07 -2.11
N PRO A 529 -11.95 -1.22 -3.12
CA PRO A 529 -12.19 0.19 -2.95
C PRO A 529 -13.66 0.46 -2.58
N PRO A 530 -13.96 1.67 -2.14
CA PRO A 530 -15.31 2.21 -2.12
C PRO A 530 -16.04 1.98 -3.45
N THR A 531 -17.37 1.89 -3.40
CA THR A 531 -18.20 1.63 -4.59
C THR A 531 -17.99 2.65 -5.71
N GLU A 532 -17.65 3.88 -5.36
CA GLU A 532 -17.37 5.01 -6.24
C GLU A 532 -16.02 4.92 -6.96
N HIS A 533 -15.13 4.02 -6.53
CA HIS A 533 -13.84 3.87 -7.20
C HIS A 533 -14.02 3.53 -8.67
N ARG A 534 -13.41 4.30 -9.54
CA ARG A 534 -13.56 4.15 -10.98
C ARG A 534 -12.27 4.44 -11.71
N SER A 535 -12.11 3.81 -12.84
CA SER A 535 -11.06 4.11 -13.81
C SER A 535 -11.62 4.14 -15.21
N GLU A 536 -11.07 5.01 -16.03
CA GLU A 536 -11.34 5.07 -17.46
C GLU A 536 -10.05 4.76 -18.21
N ALA A 537 -10.14 4.00 -19.29
CA ALA A 537 -9.04 3.69 -20.18
C ALA A 537 -9.36 4.16 -21.60
N HIS A 538 -8.41 4.81 -22.25
CA HIS A 538 -8.46 5.15 -23.66
C HIS A 538 -7.43 4.32 -24.41
N ILE A 539 -7.84 3.67 -25.49
CA ILE A 539 -6.95 2.90 -26.35
C ILE A 539 -7.23 3.22 -27.82
N GLY A 540 -6.18 3.33 -28.63
CA GLY A 540 -6.31 3.64 -30.04
C GLY A 540 -5.27 2.93 -30.89
N LEU A 541 -5.63 2.69 -32.17
CA LEU A 541 -4.72 2.26 -33.21
C LEU A 541 -3.94 3.48 -33.73
N LEU A 542 -2.64 3.36 -33.90
CA LEU A 542 -1.75 4.35 -34.49
C LEU A 542 -1.49 4.06 -35.98
N ALA A 543 -0.94 5.07 -36.68
CA ALA A 543 -0.71 5.02 -38.10
C ALA A 543 0.28 3.93 -38.55
N ASP A 544 1.17 3.54 -37.69
CA ASP A 544 2.16 2.47 -37.93
C ASP A 544 1.65 1.06 -37.61
N GLY A 545 0.38 0.93 -37.20
CA GLY A 545 -0.23 -0.33 -36.82
C GLY A 545 0.01 -0.73 -35.35
N THR A 546 0.67 0.11 -34.57
CA THR A 546 0.82 -0.08 -33.11
C THR A 546 -0.35 0.52 -32.34
N TYR A 547 -0.36 0.36 -31.01
CA TYR A 547 -1.44 0.85 -30.17
C TYR A 547 -0.93 1.85 -29.14
N HIS A 548 -1.80 2.78 -28.79
CA HIS A 548 -1.56 3.71 -27.67
C HIS A 548 -2.65 3.57 -26.62
N LEU A 549 -2.23 3.35 -25.37
CA LEU A 549 -3.08 3.19 -24.21
C LEU A 549 -2.86 4.37 -23.26
N ALA A 550 -3.92 4.96 -22.72
CA ALA A 550 -3.84 5.98 -21.67
C ALA A 550 -4.72 5.59 -20.49
N VAL A 551 -4.13 5.52 -19.28
CA VAL A 551 -4.80 5.19 -18.02
C VAL A 551 -4.17 6.00 -16.88
N GLY A 552 -4.99 6.55 -15.98
CA GLY A 552 -4.50 7.42 -14.89
C GLY A 552 -3.72 6.72 -13.77
N SER A 553 -3.53 5.40 -13.82
CA SER A 553 -2.87 4.60 -12.78
C SER A 553 -1.43 5.02 -12.54
N ALA A 554 -1.02 5.11 -11.26
CA ALA A 554 0.36 5.44 -10.88
C ALA A 554 1.24 4.18 -10.79
N GLU A 555 2.50 4.31 -11.26
CA GLU A 555 3.52 3.26 -11.21
C GLU A 555 4.57 3.59 -10.14
N PHE A 556 4.56 2.84 -9.06
CA PHE A 556 5.49 3.00 -7.92
C PHE A 556 6.23 1.69 -7.56
N GLY A 557 6.41 0.81 -8.55
CA GLY A 557 7.03 -0.50 -8.41
C GLY A 557 6.04 -1.66 -8.32
N ASN A 558 4.75 -1.38 -8.43
CA ASN A 558 3.68 -2.37 -8.38
C ASN A 558 3.51 -3.17 -9.69
N GLY A 559 4.13 -2.73 -10.80
CA GLY A 559 4.08 -3.40 -12.10
C GLY A 559 2.77 -3.21 -12.86
N ILE A 560 1.92 -2.26 -12.45
CA ILE A 560 0.57 -2.09 -13.02
C ILE A 560 0.60 -1.73 -14.50
N ILE A 561 1.51 -0.87 -14.94
CA ILE A 561 1.63 -0.49 -16.35
C ILE A 561 1.98 -1.69 -17.25
N ASN A 562 2.75 -2.64 -16.74
CA ASN A 562 3.08 -3.84 -17.48
C ASN A 562 1.87 -4.80 -17.57
N ALA A 563 1.16 -5.02 -16.47
CA ALA A 563 -0.05 -5.82 -16.42
C ALA A 563 -1.13 -5.26 -17.37
N GLN A 564 -1.34 -3.94 -17.39
CA GLN A 564 -2.28 -3.26 -18.29
C GLN A 564 -1.91 -3.43 -19.76
N ARG A 565 -0.61 -3.30 -20.09
CA ARG A 565 -0.12 -3.55 -21.46
C ARG A 565 -0.30 -5.01 -21.88
N GLN A 566 -0.02 -5.96 -20.98
CA GLN A 566 -0.21 -7.39 -21.25
C GLN A 566 -1.68 -7.73 -21.51
N VAL A 567 -2.61 -7.18 -20.73
CA VAL A 567 -4.05 -7.38 -20.94
C VAL A 567 -4.51 -6.77 -22.26
N ALA A 568 -4.12 -5.53 -22.57
CA ALA A 568 -4.44 -4.91 -23.86
C ALA A 568 -3.89 -5.74 -25.03
N ALA A 569 -2.63 -6.15 -24.93
CA ALA A 569 -1.97 -6.95 -25.97
C ALA A 569 -2.61 -8.34 -26.14
N ALA A 570 -3.03 -8.99 -25.06
CA ALA A 570 -3.73 -10.27 -25.12
C ALA A 570 -5.07 -10.16 -25.85
N VAL A 571 -5.87 -9.14 -25.52
CA VAL A 571 -7.17 -8.91 -26.18
C VAL A 571 -7.00 -8.55 -27.65
N LEU A 572 -5.97 -7.78 -27.99
CA LEU A 572 -5.66 -7.36 -29.35
C LEU A 572 -4.79 -8.38 -30.12
N ASN A 573 -4.52 -9.53 -29.53
CA ASN A 573 -3.70 -10.61 -30.09
C ASN A 573 -2.35 -10.12 -30.66
N THR A 574 -1.68 -9.22 -29.93
CA THR A 574 -0.41 -8.62 -30.31
C THR A 574 0.66 -8.83 -29.21
N ARG A 575 1.86 -8.32 -29.41
CA ARG A 575 2.93 -8.29 -28.39
C ARG A 575 2.74 -7.10 -27.46
N ALA A 576 3.10 -7.24 -26.19
CA ALA A 576 3.04 -6.14 -25.24
C ALA A 576 3.91 -4.93 -25.68
N GLY A 577 5.02 -5.20 -26.38
CA GLY A 577 5.87 -4.16 -26.96
C GLY A 577 5.19 -3.29 -28.04
N GLN A 578 4.10 -3.75 -28.63
CA GLN A 578 3.31 -2.96 -29.61
C GLN A 578 2.29 -2.01 -28.94
N VAL A 579 2.18 -2.02 -27.62
CA VAL A 579 1.31 -1.13 -26.85
C VAL A 579 2.15 -0.10 -26.12
N THR A 580 2.17 1.13 -26.60
CA THR A 580 2.73 2.29 -25.89
C THR A 580 1.73 2.81 -24.85
N MET A 581 2.18 3.53 -23.81
CA MET A 581 1.28 3.91 -22.73
C MET A 581 1.61 5.28 -22.13
N ASP A 582 0.57 6.07 -21.87
CA ASP A 582 0.57 7.20 -20.95
C ASP A 582 -0.08 6.80 -19.62
N PHE A 583 0.50 7.25 -18.50
CA PHE A 583 0.03 6.93 -17.15
C PHE A 583 0.31 8.08 -16.18
N ALA A 584 -0.43 8.12 -15.08
CA ALA A 584 -0.23 9.04 -13.95
C ALA A 584 -0.07 10.53 -14.33
N ASP A 585 -0.75 11.00 -15.36
CA ASP A 585 -0.70 12.37 -15.87
C ASP A 585 -2.13 12.85 -16.15
N THR A 586 -2.62 13.84 -15.42
CA THR A 586 -4.02 14.28 -15.48
C THR A 586 -4.41 15.05 -16.74
N ASP A 587 -3.48 15.35 -17.62
CA ASP A 587 -3.72 15.95 -18.93
C ASP A 587 -3.66 14.91 -20.07
N ARG A 588 -2.85 13.88 -19.90
CA ARG A 588 -2.60 12.85 -20.91
C ARG A 588 -3.45 11.60 -20.70
N THR A 589 -3.99 11.42 -19.49
CA THR A 589 -4.78 10.25 -19.13
C THR A 589 -6.20 10.63 -18.71
N PRO A 590 -7.18 9.73 -18.97
CA PRO A 590 -8.51 9.92 -18.42
C PRO A 590 -8.52 9.72 -16.89
N TYR A 591 -9.69 9.98 -16.28
CA TYR A 591 -9.83 9.88 -14.83
C TYR A 591 -9.58 8.48 -14.31
N ASP A 592 -8.81 8.42 -13.22
CA ASP A 592 -8.57 7.24 -12.40
C ASP A 592 -8.60 7.68 -10.92
N THR A 593 -9.35 6.98 -10.07
CA THR A 593 -9.42 7.32 -8.65
C THR A 593 -8.07 7.17 -7.96
N GLY A 594 -7.21 6.27 -8.45
CA GLY A 594 -5.85 6.11 -7.96
C GLY A 594 -5.45 4.66 -7.76
N THR A 595 -4.16 4.45 -7.56
CA THR A 595 -3.60 3.10 -7.40
C THR A 595 -3.42 2.76 -5.92
N PHE A 596 -4.50 2.32 -5.27
CA PHE A 596 -4.57 1.91 -3.86
C PHE A 596 -5.66 0.85 -3.68
N ALA A 597 -5.88 0.33 -2.47
CA ALA A 597 -6.89 -0.68 -2.14
C ALA A 597 -6.90 -1.87 -3.13
N SER A 598 -5.74 -2.21 -3.69
CA SER A 598 -5.55 -3.28 -4.67
C SER A 598 -6.36 -3.15 -5.97
N THR A 599 -6.77 -1.92 -6.35
CA THR A 599 -7.66 -1.61 -7.48
C THR A 599 -7.01 -1.59 -8.84
N GLY A 600 -5.70 -1.44 -8.89
CA GLY A 600 -4.98 -1.39 -10.16
C GLY A 600 -5.34 -2.55 -11.09
N THR A 601 -5.36 -3.78 -10.57
CA THR A 601 -5.79 -4.95 -11.33
C THR A 601 -7.31 -4.99 -11.49
N SER A 602 -8.07 -4.93 -10.40
CA SER A 602 -9.51 -5.20 -10.41
C SER A 602 -10.35 -4.11 -11.09
N VAL A 603 -9.93 -2.85 -11.07
CA VAL A 603 -10.68 -1.73 -11.66
C VAL A 603 -9.97 -1.17 -12.89
N ALA A 604 -8.75 -0.64 -12.73
CA ALA A 604 -8.08 0.04 -13.83
C ALA A 604 -7.74 -0.92 -14.99
N THR A 605 -7.22 -2.13 -14.69
CA THR A 605 -6.94 -3.09 -15.75
C THR A 605 -8.23 -3.66 -16.38
N ARG A 606 -9.35 -3.72 -15.64
CA ARG A 606 -10.65 -4.08 -16.20
C ARG A 606 -11.16 -3.01 -17.19
N ALA A 607 -10.94 -1.72 -16.90
CA ALA A 607 -11.22 -0.64 -17.85
C ALA A 607 -10.40 -0.80 -19.14
N VAL A 608 -9.12 -1.19 -19.01
CA VAL A 608 -8.25 -1.49 -20.15
C VAL A 608 -8.77 -2.67 -20.96
N GLN A 609 -9.16 -3.78 -20.32
CA GLN A 609 -9.76 -4.93 -21.02
C GLN A 609 -10.99 -4.51 -21.79
N ASN A 610 -11.93 -3.81 -21.15
CA ASN A 610 -13.16 -3.35 -21.79
C ASN A 610 -12.89 -2.44 -23.01
N ALA A 611 -11.89 -1.55 -22.91
CA ALA A 611 -11.51 -0.66 -24.00
C ALA A 611 -10.85 -1.42 -25.14
N ALA A 612 -9.96 -2.36 -24.84
CA ALA A 612 -9.28 -3.17 -25.84
C ALA A 612 -10.25 -4.11 -26.59
N GLU A 613 -11.21 -4.71 -25.90
CA GLU A 613 -12.28 -5.52 -26.51
C GLU A 613 -13.10 -4.70 -27.49
N ALA A 614 -13.55 -3.51 -27.08
CA ALA A 614 -14.32 -2.64 -27.96
C ALA A 614 -13.49 -2.12 -29.14
N LEU A 615 -12.19 -1.86 -28.98
CA LEU A 615 -11.31 -1.52 -30.09
C LEU A 615 -11.15 -2.69 -31.05
N ARG A 616 -10.87 -3.91 -30.55
CA ARG A 616 -10.79 -5.13 -31.37
C ARG A 616 -12.05 -5.28 -32.23
N ASP A 617 -13.22 -5.20 -31.62
CA ASP A 617 -14.50 -5.38 -32.32
C ASP A 617 -14.68 -4.30 -33.41
N ASN A 618 -14.34 -3.04 -33.13
CA ASN A 618 -14.34 -1.98 -34.14
C ASN A 618 -13.36 -2.26 -35.30
N LEU A 619 -12.17 -2.78 -35.03
CA LEU A 619 -11.17 -3.11 -36.05
C LEU A 619 -11.66 -4.23 -36.95
N LEU A 620 -12.31 -5.27 -36.38
CA LEU A 620 -12.91 -6.37 -37.14
C LEU A 620 -14.06 -5.88 -38.04
N ASP A 621 -14.98 -5.07 -37.50
CA ASP A 621 -16.09 -4.50 -38.25
C ASP A 621 -15.60 -3.64 -39.43
N MET A 622 -14.61 -2.79 -39.17
CA MET A 622 -14.08 -1.89 -40.20
C MET A 622 -13.33 -2.64 -41.29
N ALA A 623 -12.57 -3.67 -40.94
CA ALA A 623 -11.89 -4.52 -41.91
C ALA A 623 -12.89 -5.32 -42.74
N ALA A 624 -13.93 -5.85 -42.11
CA ALA A 624 -15.03 -6.56 -42.78
C ALA A 624 -15.75 -5.66 -43.80
N ASP A 625 -16.06 -4.40 -43.41
CA ASP A 625 -16.66 -3.42 -44.28
C ASP A 625 -15.78 -3.10 -45.52
N LEU A 626 -14.48 -2.91 -45.29
CA LEU A 626 -13.52 -2.63 -46.40
C LEU A 626 -13.32 -3.81 -47.33
N MET A 627 -13.38 -5.05 -46.80
CA MET A 627 -13.22 -6.26 -47.61
C MET A 627 -14.55 -6.79 -48.17
N GLY A 628 -15.70 -6.23 -47.78
CA GLY A 628 -17.02 -6.66 -48.22
C GLY A 628 -17.42 -8.04 -47.68
N VAL A 629 -17.00 -8.41 -46.47
CA VAL A 629 -17.27 -9.69 -45.82
C VAL A 629 -17.96 -9.51 -44.46
N SER A 630 -18.41 -10.60 -43.86
CA SER A 630 -18.98 -10.54 -42.50
C SER A 630 -17.88 -10.43 -41.46
N ALA A 631 -18.05 -9.55 -40.43
CA ALA A 631 -17.12 -9.43 -39.33
C ALA A 631 -16.89 -10.75 -38.57
N ALA A 632 -17.89 -11.64 -38.52
CA ALA A 632 -17.77 -12.97 -37.94
C ALA A 632 -16.75 -13.90 -38.64
N ALA A 633 -16.38 -13.56 -39.88
CA ALA A 633 -15.32 -14.27 -40.61
C ALA A 633 -13.92 -13.66 -40.41
N CYS A 634 -13.82 -12.60 -39.63
CA CYS A 634 -12.58 -11.88 -39.42
C CYS A 634 -11.97 -12.19 -38.04
N ILE A 635 -10.65 -12.27 -38.01
CA ILE A 635 -9.86 -12.42 -36.79
C ILE A 635 -8.73 -11.39 -36.78
N LEU A 636 -8.42 -10.88 -35.63
CA LEU A 636 -7.27 -9.99 -35.42
C LEU A 636 -6.03 -10.85 -35.19
N GLU A 637 -5.02 -10.67 -36.01
CA GLU A 637 -3.69 -11.31 -35.87
C GLU A 637 -2.65 -10.18 -35.71
N SER A 638 -1.73 -10.29 -34.82
CA SER A 638 -0.63 -9.38 -34.47
C SER A 638 -0.65 -7.96 -35.12
N ASP A 639 -0.44 -7.88 -36.44
CA ASP A 639 -0.32 -6.66 -37.22
C ASP A 639 -1.36 -6.52 -38.36
N GLN A 640 -2.33 -7.45 -38.46
CA GLN A 640 -3.33 -7.48 -39.52
C GLN A 640 -4.69 -8.01 -39.04
N VAL A 641 -5.74 -7.69 -39.79
CA VAL A 641 -7.03 -8.37 -39.71
C VAL A 641 -7.11 -9.36 -40.88
N LYS A 642 -7.38 -10.62 -40.56
CA LYS A 642 -7.55 -11.68 -41.51
C LYS A 642 -9.03 -12.06 -41.60
N CYS A 643 -9.59 -12.05 -42.80
CA CYS A 643 -10.98 -12.38 -43.07
C CYS A 643 -11.03 -13.46 -44.17
N GLY A 644 -11.14 -14.72 -43.80
CA GLY A 644 -11.01 -15.83 -44.71
C GLY A 644 -9.63 -15.90 -45.36
N ASP A 645 -9.58 -15.83 -46.71
CA ASP A 645 -8.32 -15.83 -47.45
C ASP A 645 -7.72 -14.41 -47.68
N GLN A 646 -8.43 -13.37 -47.28
CA GLN A 646 -7.97 -11.98 -47.37
C GLN A 646 -7.36 -11.52 -46.07
N SER A 647 -6.39 -10.61 -46.17
CA SER A 647 -5.81 -9.94 -44.97
C SER A 647 -5.59 -8.46 -45.27
N LEU A 648 -5.69 -7.62 -44.23
CA LEU A 648 -5.49 -6.19 -44.27
C LEU A 648 -4.57 -5.80 -43.10
N LEU A 649 -3.43 -5.18 -43.43
CA LEU A 649 -2.54 -4.65 -42.39
C LEU A 649 -3.23 -3.58 -41.56
N LEU A 650 -2.92 -3.50 -40.29
CA LEU A 650 -3.49 -2.47 -39.40
C LEU A 650 -3.09 -1.05 -39.82
N SER A 651 -1.90 -0.85 -40.38
CA SER A 651 -1.49 0.42 -40.97
C SER A 651 -2.33 0.81 -42.19
N ASP A 652 -2.69 -0.18 -43.04
CA ASP A 652 -3.54 0.04 -44.20
C ASP A 652 -5.01 0.28 -43.80
N LEU A 653 -5.48 -0.43 -42.76
CA LEU A 653 -6.79 -0.17 -42.14
C LEU A 653 -6.88 1.26 -41.60
N PHE A 654 -5.83 1.71 -40.90
CA PHE A 654 -5.75 3.09 -40.43
C PHE A 654 -5.77 4.11 -41.56
N ALA A 655 -5.03 3.85 -42.65
CA ALA A 655 -4.97 4.74 -43.82
C ALA A 655 -6.28 4.75 -44.63
N GLY A 656 -6.91 3.58 -44.75
CA GLY A 656 -8.11 3.36 -45.58
C GLY A 656 -9.42 3.83 -44.96
N THR A 657 -9.44 4.17 -43.68
CA THR A 657 -10.67 4.56 -42.98
C THR A 657 -10.86 6.06 -42.85
N LEU A 658 -12.09 6.56 -43.17
CA LEU A 658 -12.53 7.91 -42.85
C LEU A 658 -13.14 7.99 -41.43
N ALA A 659 -13.54 6.85 -40.88
CA ALA A 659 -14.20 6.74 -39.55
C ALA A 659 -13.17 6.65 -38.41
N ARG A 660 -12.14 7.50 -38.41
CA ARG A 660 -11.05 7.48 -37.44
C ARG A 660 -11.50 7.54 -35.99
N GLY A 661 -12.70 8.07 -35.69
CA GLY A 661 -13.26 8.05 -34.34
C GLY A 661 -13.51 6.64 -33.80
N LYS A 662 -13.68 5.63 -34.65
CA LYS A 662 -13.81 4.23 -34.23
C LYS A 662 -12.45 3.57 -33.84
N LEU A 663 -11.33 4.17 -34.27
CA LEU A 663 -9.98 3.71 -33.97
C LEU A 663 -9.49 4.11 -32.59
N ASN A 664 -10.23 4.97 -31.89
CA ASN A 664 -9.98 5.36 -30.51
C ASN A 664 -11.22 5.04 -29.68
N VAL A 665 -11.00 4.33 -28.60
CA VAL A 665 -12.07 3.83 -27.73
C VAL A 665 -11.80 4.23 -26.29
N ALA A 666 -12.84 4.68 -25.61
CA ALA A 666 -12.85 4.96 -24.18
C ALA A 666 -13.82 4.01 -23.47
N ARG A 667 -13.41 3.39 -22.36
CA ARG A 667 -14.28 2.57 -21.50
C ARG A 667 -13.95 2.81 -20.04
N LYS A 668 -14.97 2.60 -19.21
CA LYS A 668 -14.89 2.73 -17.75
C LYS A 668 -15.05 1.37 -17.07
N ALA A 669 -14.52 1.27 -15.88
CA ALA A 669 -14.82 0.24 -14.92
C ALA A 669 -14.99 0.86 -13.52
N TYR A 670 -15.74 0.18 -12.68
CA TYR A 670 -16.07 0.61 -11.31
C TYR A 670 -15.63 -0.43 -10.29
N GLY A 671 -15.61 -0.05 -9.03
CA GLY A 671 -15.22 -0.90 -7.91
C GLY A 671 -16.08 -2.15 -7.70
N THR A 672 -17.27 -2.18 -8.24
CA THR A 672 -18.22 -3.31 -8.14
C THR A 672 -18.37 -4.09 -9.45
N PRO A 673 -18.68 -5.42 -9.43
CA PRO A 673 -18.61 -6.30 -8.26
C PRO A 673 -17.19 -6.51 -7.74
N ARG A 674 -17.09 -6.91 -6.47
CA ARG A 674 -15.84 -7.01 -5.73
C ARG A 674 -15.47 -8.48 -5.55
N SER A 675 -14.32 -8.92 -6.09
CA SER A 675 -13.84 -10.28 -5.93
C SER A 675 -12.94 -10.43 -4.70
N THR A 676 -13.08 -11.53 -3.99
CA THR A 676 -12.29 -11.87 -2.81
C THR A 676 -11.08 -12.73 -3.19
N ALA A 677 -9.88 -12.32 -2.76
CA ALA A 677 -8.66 -13.12 -2.87
C ALA A 677 -8.43 -13.92 -1.58
N PHE A 678 -7.87 -15.12 -1.71
CA PHE A 678 -7.58 -16.00 -0.57
C PHE A 678 -6.10 -16.23 -0.42
N LEU A 679 -5.65 -16.33 0.82
CA LEU A 679 -4.23 -16.53 1.10
C LEU A 679 -4.02 -17.31 2.40
N VAL A 680 -2.94 -18.10 2.42
CA VAL A 680 -2.48 -18.84 3.58
C VAL A 680 -0.96 -18.69 3.68
N HIS A 681 -0.49 -18.32 4.86
CA HIS A 681 0.93 -18.22 5.18
C HIS A 681 1.32 -19.22 6.22
N GLY A 682 2.49 -19.82 6.04
CA GLY A 682 3.07 -20.75 6.99
C GLY A 682 4.54 -20.47 7.24
N PHE A 683 4.94 -20.56 8.48
CA PHE A 683 6.33 -20.42 8.89
C PHE A 683 6.79 -21.60 9.73
N ARG A 684 8.05 -21.98 9.56
CA ARG A 684 8.80 -22.80 10.47
C ARG A 684 9.94 -21.97 11.03
N VAL A 685 10.03 -21.88 12.34
CA VAL A 685 11.02 -21.05 13.04
C VAL A 685 11.83 -21.88 14.01
N ALA A 686 13.05 -21.40 14.34
CA ALA A 686 13.81 -21.81 15.50
C ALA A 686 13.89 -20.61 16.45
N VAL A 687 13.56 -20.83 17.73
CA VAL A 687 13.64 -19.83 18.80
C VAL A 687 14.68 -20.29 19.82
N HIS A 688 15.64 -19.43 20.13
CA HIS A 688 16.66 -19.73 21.12
C HIS A 688 16.13 -19.48 22.54
N GLY A 689 16.00 -20.54 23.34
CA GLY A 689 15.35 -20.50 24.67
C GLY A 689 16.01 -19.58 25.71
N VAL A 690 17.27 -19.19 25.50
CA VAL A 690 18.02 -18.33 26.43
C VAL A 690 18.14 -16.89 25.95
N THR A 691 18.16 -16.65 24.62
CA THR A 691 18.36 -15.30 24.07
C THR A 691 17.11 -14.71 23.48
N GLY A 692 16.08 -15.51 23.22
CA GLY A 692 14.88 -15.08 22.49
C GLY A 692 15.11 -14.83 20.98
N GLU A 693 16.29 -15.16 20.44
CA GLU A 693 16.58 -14.99 19.00
C GLU A 693 15.66 -15.88 18.17
N ILE A 694 15.06 -15.31 17.12
CA ILE A 694 14.25 -16.05 16.15
C ILE A 694 15.05 -16.22 14.86
N ARG A 695 15.02 -17.43 14.29
CA ARG A 695 15.44 -17.72 12.93
C ARG A 695 14.28 -18.33 12.14
N ILE A 696 13.98 -17.75 10.99
CA ILE A 696 12.98 -18.29 10.08
C ILE A 696 13.64 -19.40 9.26
N LEU A 697 13.27 -20.66 9.54
CA LEU A 697 13.82 -21.82 8.85
C LEU A 697 13.11 -22.11 7.51
N GLN A 698 11.82 -21.76 7.44
CA GLN A 698 11.02 -21.90 6.21
C GLN A 698 9.92 -20.86 6.19
N SER A 699 9.69 -20.27 5.03
CA SER A 699 8.66 -19.28 4.76
C SER A 699 7.85 -19.74 3.54
N VAL A 700 6.59 -20.08 3.73
CA VAL A 700 5.71 -20.67 2.72
C VAL A 700 4.45 -19.84 2.59
N GLN A 701 4.09 -19.44 1.38
CA GLN A 701 2.89 -18.66 1.11
C GLN A 701 2.15 -19.19 -0.11
N ALA A 702 0.84 -19.33 0.01
CA ALA A 702 -0.05 -19.70 -1.08
C ALA A 702 -1.12 -18.63 -1.30
N TYR A 703 -1.38 -18.33 -2.55
CA TYR A 703 -2.28 -17.28 -3.00
C TYR A 703 -3.28 -17.77 -4.04
N ASP A 704 -4.53 -17.38 -3.88
CA ASP A 704 -5.51 -17.38 -4.94
C ASP A 704 -5.50 -16.00 -5.62
N ALA A 705 -4.66 -15.89 -6.64
CA ALA A 705 -4.52 -14.68 -7.47
C ALA A 705 -5.34 -14.77 -8.77
N GLY A 706 -6.26 -15.73 -8.88
CA GLY A 706 -6.91 -16.02 -10.16
C GLY A 706 -5.90 -16.40 -11.24
N THR A 707 -6.09 -15.90 -12.45
CA THR A 707 -5.09 -15.96 -13.52
C THR A 707 -3.94 -15.02 -13.21
N VAL A 708 -2.74 -15.53 -13.10
CA VAL A 708 -1.54 -14.72 -12.83
C VAL A 708 -1.07 -14.06 -14.13
N LEU A 709 -1.26 -12.75 -14.28
CA LEU A 709 -0.96 -12.01 -15.52
C LEU A 709 0.53 -11.96 -15.84
N ASN A 710 1.38 -11.73 -14.83
CA ASN A 710 2.84 -11.74 -14.94
C ASN A 710 3.42 -12.44 -13.70
N PRO A 711 3.81 -13.71 -13.80
CA PRO A 711 4.26 -14.51 -12.65
C PRO A 711 5.48 -13.94 -11.93
N MET A 712 6.44 -13.40 -12.65
CA MET A 712 7.65 -12.81 -12.09
C MET A 712 7.33 -11.57 -11.25
N GLN A 713 6.49 -10.68 -11.78
CA GLN A 713 6.12 -9.44 -11.06
C GLN A 713 5.15 -9.72 -9.91
N ALA A 714 4.16 -10.61 -10.09
CA ALA A 714 3.27 -11.05 -9.03
C ALA A 714 4.08 -11.64 -7.86
N ARG A 715 4.98 -12.58 -8.15
CA ARG A 715 5.89 -13.13 -7.14
C ARG A 715 6.70 -12.04 -6.42
N GLY A 716 7.25 -11.07 -7.17
CA GLY A 716 7.99 -9.96 -6.58
C GLY A 716 7.15 -9.11 -5.63
N GLN A 717 5.85 -8.87 -5.95
CA GLN A 717 4.93 -8.17 -5.05
C GLN A 717 4.68 -8.97 -3.76
N LEU A 718 4.54 -10.28 -3.84
CA LEU A 718 4.38 -11.17 -2.68
C LEU A 718 5.64 -11.12 -1.80
N GLU A 719 6.81 -11.31 -2.37
CA GLU A 719 8.10 -11.29 -1.65
C GLU A 719 8.34 -9.95 -0.95
N GLY A 720 8.03 -8.82 -1.62
CA GLY A 720 8.13 -7.50 -1.01
C GLY A 720 7.17 -7.29 0.18
N GLY A 721 5.93 -7.78 0.07
CA GLY A 721 4.97 -7.73 1.18
C GLY A 721 5.35 -8.63 2.35
N ILE A 722 5.89 -9.82 2.08
CA ILE A 722 6.41 -10.75 3.09
C ILE A 722 7.58 -10.10 3.84
N ALA A 723 8.52 -9.50 3.12
CA ALA A 723 9.66 -8.80 3.72
C ALA A 723 9.20 -7.65 4.63
N GLN A 724 8.21 -6.86 4.20
CA GLN A 724 7.61 -5.82 5.05
C GLN A 724 6.95 -6.41 6.31
N GLY A 725 6.18 -7.49 6.16
CA GLY A 725 5.52 -8.16 7.28
C GLY A 725 6.52 -8.74 8.29
N ILE A 726 7.57 -9.41 7.82
CA ILE A 726 8.66 -9.89 8.68
C ILE A 726 9.31 -8.73 9.43
N GLY A 727 9.58 -7.60 8.74
CA GLY A 727 10.12 -6.39 9.36
C GLY A 727 9.24 -5.88 10.50
N ILE A 728 7.94 -5.72 10.27
CA ILE A 728 6.96 -5.28 11.28
C ILE A 728 6.90 -6.25 12.47
N CYS A 729 6.99 -7.56 12.18
CA CYS A 729 6.89 -8.57 13.22
C CYS A 729 8.16 -8.69 14.09
N LEU A 730 9.35 -8.41 13.55
CA LEU A 730 10.60 -8.70 14.24
C LEU A 730 11.42 -7.46 14.63
N PHE A 731 11.32 -6.35 13.89
CA PHE A 731 12.29 -5.25 14.01
C PHE A 731 11.68 -3.86 14.16
N GLU A 732 10.58 -3.57 13.43
CA GLU A 732 10.13 -2.22 13.17
C GLU A 732 9.24 -1.68 14.28
N ARG A 733 9.60 -0.52 14.81
CA ARG A 733 8.81 0.25 15.76
C ARG A 733 9.23 1.71 15.77
N MET A 734 8.31 2.64 15.66
CA MET A 734 8.54 4.04 15.99
C MET A 734 8.53 4.20 17.51
N VAL A 735 9.58 4.80 18.07
CA VAL A 735 9.77 4.94 19.51
C VAL A 735 9.65 6.41 19.90
N PHE A 736 8.68 6.71 20.73
CA PHE A 736 8.43 8.06 21.24
C PHE A 736 8.88 8.18 22.69
N ASP A 737 9.39 9.35 23.07
CA ASP A 737 9.64 9.68 24.46
C ASP A 737 8.36 10.15 25.18
N GLU A 738 8.46 10.49 26.46
CA GLU A 738 7.36 10.95 27.29
C GLU A 738 6.74 12.31 26.82
N LYS A 739 7.44 13.02 25.94
CA LYS A 739 6.99 14.30 25.35
C LYS A 739 6.41 14.15 23.94
N GLY A 740 6.32 12.91 23.43
CA GLY A 740 5.88 12.62 22.08
C GLY A 740 6.92 12.87 21.00
N VAL A 741 8.20 13.00 21.35
CA VAL A 741 9.30 13.17 20.39
C VAL A 741 9.72 11.78 19.87
N LEU A 742 9.74 11.61 18.54
CA LEU A 742 10.25 10.39 17.91
C LEU A 742 11.77 10.30 18.08
N THR A 743 12.24 9.23 18.72
CA THR A 743 13.66 9.07 19.08
C THR A 743 14.50 8.33 18.04
N ASN A 744 13.86 7.67 17.07
CA ASN A 744 14.52 6.87 16.04
C ASN A 744 14.11 7.25 14.60
N PRO A 745 14.21 8.53 14.15
CA PRO A 745 13.73 9.03 12.88
C PRO A 745 14.68 8.77 11.69
N ASN A 746 15.36 7.61 11.64
CA ASN A 746 16.30 7.28 10.58
C ASN A 746 16.55 5.76 10.50
N PHE A 747 17.06 5.27 9.36
CA PHE A 747 17.33 3.85 9.12
C PHE A 747 18.48 3.24 9.94
N ARG A 748 19.19 4.03 10.73
CA ARG A 748 20.20 3.51 11.67
C ARG A 748 19.56 2.92 12.92
N ASN A 749 18.47 3.54 13.37
CA ASN A 749 17.81 3.21 14.64
C ASN A 749 16.40 2.65 14.43
N TYR A 750 15.77 2.92 13.30
CA TYR A 750 14.57 2.25 12.82
C TYR A 750 14.99 1.20 11.79
N LEU A 751 15.04 -0.04 12.22
CA LEU A 751 15.57 -1.12 11.41
C LEU A 751 14.49 -1.67 10.48
N ILE A 752 14.69 -1.51 9.17
CA ILE A 752 13.96 -2.31 8.17
C ILE A 752 14.80 -3.54 7.81
N PRO A 753 14.17 -4.65 7.39
CA PRO A 753 14.90 -5.85 7.04
C PRO A 753 15.96 -5.59 5.96
N ALA A 754 17.17 -6.06 6.19
CA ALA A 754 18.25 -6.08 5.24
C ALA A 754 18.25 -7.40 4.44
N PHE A 755 19.16 -7.53 3.51
CA PHE A 755 19.30 -8.73 2.66
C PHE A 755 19.49 -10.03 3.47
N VAL A 756 20.16 -9.96 4.63
CA VAL A 756 20.46 -11.11 5.49
C VAL A 756 19.23 -11.57 6.29
N ASP A 757 18.26 -10.70 6.50
CA ASP A 757 17.14 -10.95 7.42
C ASP A 757 15.95 -11.66 6.75
N ILE A 758 15.92 -11.67 5.41
CA ILE A 758 14.79 -12.18 4.65
C ILE A 758 15.07 -13.58 4.10
N PRO A 759 14.31 -14.59 4.54
CA PRO A 759 14.46 -15.95 4.01
C PRO A 759 13.97 -16.00 2.55
N ARG A 760 14.45 -16.98 1.82
CA ARG A 760 13.88 -17.30 0.49
C ARG A 760 12.51 -17.94 0.67
N SER A 761 11.46 -17.21 0.29
CA SER A 761 10.08 -17.67 0.42
C SER A 761 9.71 -18.66 -0.70
N GLU A 762 8.98 -19.70 -0.33
CA GLU A 762 8.29 -20.62 -1.24
C GLU A 762 6.90 -20.04 -1.53
N ILE A 763 6.68 -19.61 -2.77
CA ILE A 763 5.43 -18.96 -3.18
C ILE A 763 4.69 -19.85 -4.16
N TYR A 764 3.43 -20.11 -3.87
CA TYR A 764 2.52 -20.93 -4.65
C TYR A 764 1.29 -20.12 -5.06
N PHE A 765 0.72 -20.44 -6.21
CA PHE A 765 -0.54 -19.89 -6.69
C PHE A 765 -1.58 -21.02 -6.83
N ALA A 766 -2.77 -20.80 -6.27
CA ALA A 766 -3.93 -21.65 -6.53
C ALA A 766 -4.31 -21.56 -8.01
N LYS A 767 -4.82 -22.65 -8.58
CA LYS A 767 -5.25 -22.69 -9.97
C LYS A 767 -6.71 -22.31 -10.07
N THR A 768 -6.97 -21.04 -10.27
CA THR A 768 -8.32 -20.46 -10.36
C THR A 768 -8.41 -19.48 -11.52
N HIS A 769 -9.64 -19.10 -11.88
CA HIS A 769 -9.94 -18.09 -12.89
C HIS A 769 -11.12 -17.28 -12.38
N ASP A 770 -10.90 -16.01 -12.07
CA ASP A 770 -11.92 -15.17 -11.47
C ASP A 770 -12.94 -14.66 -12.49
N ALA A 771 -14.22 -14.76 -12.16
CA ALA A 771 -15.30 -14.36 -13.07
C ALA A 771 -15.39 -12.83 -13.30
N PHE A 772 -14.83 -12.02 -12.40
CA PHE A 772 -14.98 -10.57 -12.41
C PHE A 772 -13.68 -9.83 -12.70
N GLY A 773 -12.55 -10.48 -12.47
CA GLY A 773 -11.23 -9.88 -12.71
C GLY A 773 -10.83 -9.87 -14.18
N PRO A 774 -9.98 -8.91 -14.61
CA PRO A 774 -9.51 -8.86 -15.98
C PRO A 774 -8.73 -10.13 -16.34
N MET A 775 -9.09 -10.76 -17.44
CA MET A 775 -8.51 -12.06 -17.86
C MET A 775 -8.57 -13.15 -16.78
N GLY A 776 -9.46 -13.01 -15.79
CA GLY A 776 -9.58 -13.93 -14.68
C GLY A 776 -8.60 -13.69 -13.52
N ALA A 777 -7.93 -12.53 -13.47
CA ALA A 777 -6.95 -12.20 -12.44
C ALA A 777 -7.61 -11.63 -11.18
N LYS A 778 -7.01 -11.91 -10.01
CA LYS A 778 -7.26 -11.20 -8.75
C LYS A 778 -6.05 -10.35 -8.37
N PRO A 779 -6.23 -9.23 -7.66
CA PRO A 779 -5.11 -8.41 -7.23
C PRO A 779 -4.36 -9.05 -6.04
N VAL A 780 -3.04 -8.75 -5.95
CA VAL A 780 -2.14 -9.27 -4.91
C VAL A 780 -1.39 -8.14 -4.18
N GLY A 781 -1.85 -6.90 -4.30
CA GLY A 781 -1.11 -5.73 -3.80
C GLY A 781 -0.92 -5.69 -2.29
N GLU A 782 -1.98 -5.82 -1.51
CA GLU A 782 -1.98 -5.66 -0.05
C GLU A 782 -1.93 -6.98 0.71
N ALA A 783 -2.57 -7.99 0.18
CA ALA A 783 -2.72 -9.30 0.80
C ALA A 783 -1.44 -9.90 1.41
N PRO A 784 -0.24 -9.78 0.80
CA PRO A 784 0.95 -10.47 1.28
C PRO A 784 1.41 -10.13 2.70
N ILE A 785 1.01 -8.98 3.23
CA ILE A 785 1.46 -8.56 4.57
C ILE A 785 0.51 -9.02 5.68
N ILE A 786 -0.75 -9.38 5.33
CA ILE A 786 -1.83 -9.49 6.30
C ILE A 786 -1.63 -10.66 7.29
N PRO A 787 -1.41 -11.92 6.89
CA PRO A 787 -1.34 -13.03 7.83
C PRO A 787 0.02 -13.20 8.51
N ILE A 788 1.05 -12.40 8.16
CA ILE A 788 2.43 -12.64 8.62
C ILE A 788 2.52 -12.66 10.16
N ALA A 789 1.91 -11.67 10.83
CA ALA A 789 2.00 -11.57 12.29
C ALA A 789 1.32 -12.75 12.99
N GLY A 790 0.17 -13.20 12.49
CA GLY A 790 -0.51 -14.39 13.00
C GLY A 790 0.32 -15.64 12.80
N ALA A 791 0.82 -15.88 11.58
CA ALA A 791 1.59 -17.08 11.26
C ALA A 791 2.93 -17.16 12.02
N LEU A 792 3.69 -16.04 12.09
CA LEU A 792 4.93 -15.98 12.87
C LEU A 792 4.66 -16.09 14.37
N GLY A 793 3.63 -15.40 14.89
CA GLY A 793 3.25 -15.48 16.29
C GLY A 793 2.86 -16.90 16.70
N ASN A 794 2.11 -17.60 15.85
CA ASN A 794 1.74 -19.01 16.05
C ASN A 794 2.98 -19.93 16.03
N ALA A 795 3.93 -19.70 15.10
CA ALA A 795 5.16 -20.49 15.04
C ALA A 795 6.05 -20.27 16.30
N VAL A 796 6.13 -19.04 16.81
CA VAL A 796 6.85 -18.76 18.06
C VAL A 796 6.17 -19.40 19.27
N ALA A 797 4.83 -19.36 19.31
CA ALA A 797 4.07 -20.00 20.40
C ALA A 797 4.23 -21.52 20.39
N ASP A 798 4.23 -22.16 19.22
CA ASP A 798 4.48 -23.60 19.08
C ASP A 798 5.91 -23.97 19.54
N ALA A 799 6.91 -23.14 19.18
CA ALA A 799 8.30 -23.38 19.59
C ALA A 799 8.54 -23.21 21.10
N THR A 800 7.87 -22.26 21.73
CA THR A 800 8.22 -21.83 23.10
C THR A 800 7.19 -22.16 24.16
N GLY A 801 5.95 -22.42 23.77
CA GLY A 801 4.79 -22.52 24.68
C GLY A 801 4.28 -21.16 25.16
N VAL A 802 4.82 -20.03 24.64
CA VAL A 802 4.47 -18.68 25.09
C VAL A 802 3.79 -17.90 23.97
N ARG A 803 2.64 -17.32 24.23
CA ARG A 803 1.89 -16.47 23.31
C ARG A 803 2.30 -15.00 23.44
N LEU A 804 2.96 -14.47 22.40
CA LEU A 804 3.25 -13.04 22.33
C LEU A 804 2.02 -12.28 21.83
N THR A 805 1.65 -11.24 22.53
CA THR A 805 0.47 -10.42 22.23
C THR A 805 0.79 -9.03 21.68
N SER A 806 2.08 -8.69 21.58
CA SER A 806 2.52 -7.36 21.15
C SER A 806 3.62 -7.44 20.11
N LEU A 807 3.47 -6.68 19.01
CA LEU A 807 4.52 -6.49 18.01
C LEU A 807 5.52 -5.39 18.45
N PRO A 808 6.77 -5.46 18.00
CA PRO A 808 7.43 -6.59 17.35
C PRO A 808 7.79 -7.70 18.34
N PHE A 809 7.97 -8.93 17.82
CA PHE A 809 8.46 -10.10 18.57
C PHE A 809 9.98 -10.00 18.77
N SER A 810 10.43 -9.00 19.52
CA SER A 810 11.84 -8.79 19.74
C SER A 810 12.43 -9.80 20.72
N ALA A 811 13.72 -10.11 20.59
CA ALA A 811 14.39 -11.13 21.38
C ALA A 811 14.29 -10.89 22.89
N ASP A 812 14.37 -9.64 23.34
CA ASP A 812 14.20 -9.23 24.73
C ASP A 812 12.80 -9.54 25.28
N ARG A 813 11.74 -9.32 24.47
CA ARG A 813 10.36 -9.65 24.85
C ARG A 813 10.16 -11.17 24.94
N ILE A 814 10.65 -11.91 23.96
CA ILE A 814 10.57 -13.38 23.96
C ILE A 814 11.30 -13.94 25.20
N TYR A 815 12.51 -13.44 25.47
CA TYR A 815 13.26 -13.84 26.67
C TYR A 815 12.48 -13.56 27.96
N ALA A 816 11.90 -12.36 28.08
CA ALA A 816 11.14 -11.98 29.25
C ALA A 816 9.92 -12.91 29.47
N GLU A 817 9.20 -13.21 28.42
CA GLU A 817 8.02 -14.09 28.50
C GLU A 817 8.41 -15.56 28.80
N ILE A 818 9.45 -16.09 28.15
CA ILE A 818 9.94 -17.45 28.47
C ILE A 818 10.41 -17.53 29.93
N ALA A 819 11.13 -16.49 30.41
CA ALA A 819 11.62 -16.45 31.78
C ALA A 819 10.50 -16.32 32.81
N SER A 820 9.38 -15.70 32.46
CA SER A 820 8.21 -15.58 33.34
C SER A 820 7.35 -16.84 33.41
N ALA A 821 7.41 -17.67 32.35
CA ALA A 821 6.63 -18.91 32.26
C ALA A 821 7.34 -20.14 32.88
N GLY A 822 8.66 -20.08 33.06
CA GLY A 822 9.49 -21.15 33.66
C GLY A 822 9.77 -20.91 35.11
#